data_c71f2ad00b2e57d3fab981eee0b5b0fe
#
_entry.id   c71f2ad00b2e57d3fab981eee0b5b0fe
#
_cell.length_a   1.000
_cell.length_b   1.000
_cell.length_c   1.000
_cell.angle_alpha   90.00
_cell.angle_beta   90.00
_cell.angle_gamma   90.00
#
_symmetry.space_group_name_H-M   'P 1'
#
loop_
_entity.id
_entity.type
_entity.pdbx_description
1 polymer ?
#
loop_
_entity_poly.entity_id
_entity_poly.type
_entity_poly.pdbx_seq_one_letter_code
_entity_poly.pdbx_strand_id
1 'polypeptide(L)'
;MDMSMKRLEGKLGFDRVRTLIADRCSTDYAAERVAGEAFSTDPAEIRRRLQLTDEMRLILMFEENFPTSGYIDCLHFLEPIGKNASIDQLSLGRLRTMLDTLRKVTGFFRGIKDGIYPGLKHIAAAIPSFPEVQRRIDGILDRYGEVKDTASDKLYEIRTSIREKEINVSKRMNGILRKAQQDGLVDVDASVVIRDGKMLIPVASARKRQFQGFVYDESATGKTTFIEPAEIVALSNEISELHFAESREIARILHEFAEFLRPFVPDLMGAAAFLGEIDFLMAKAGVALDFIAGMPIVSESGELLLRKARHPLLERALRKEGRAIVPLTATLTPAKHILLISGPNAGGKSVCLKTVGLLQYMFQWGMLIPTSETSELPVFDRIMVSIGDDQSIDNDLSTYSSFLADMQAMLSEADARTLVLVDEFGSGTEPAAGGAIAEAILAELDRRGVYGVITTHYTNLKLFAAGENGVVNGAMQFDAKNIAPLFQLETGLPGNSFAFELARKMGLPEAIVKDAEDRAGEEYVGIERNLRKIARNRRALDEKLTKIRATDKTLEAVTDKYQKELQDIKQLRKNILDEARKEAEEIVRNANRQVENTIRTIKESQAEKEATKGARGQLQDFLGALAEKKMDDKRNREEYLDKKLKALQERKEREKARRARRGAREEAPSGGEDEAEKMAAFRSAPLKVGEKVRVKDGGMVGEVSKVSNKAVTVIIGNLSTKLPLDRVERVTSNEYRAAVRETPKPRQVYDAGIAERKANFRLELDVRGMRVNEAIEQVMRYIDDAIMLDVDTVRILHGKGTGALREEIQKYARTVPGVVSAADEHIQFGGSGVTVIKFG
;
A
#
# COMPACT_ATOMS: atom_id res chain seq x y z
N MET A 1 -16.74 -23.21 -2.72
CA MET A 1 -17.21 -22.09 -3.56
C MET A 1 -17.91 -22.65 -4.79
N ASP A 2 -19.15 -22.28 -5.05
CA ASP A 2 -19.95 -22.80 -6.16
C ASP A 2 -19.32 -22.40 -7.52
N MET A 3 -19.45 -23.25 -8.52
CA MET A 3 -18.86 -23.06 -9.86
C MET A 3 -19.40 -21.78 -10.54
N SER A 4 -20.66 -21.40 -10.24
CA SER A 4 -21.27 -20.15 -10.71
C SER A 4 -20.57 -18.90 -10.15
N MET A 5 -20.17 -18.92 -8.88
CA MET A 5 -19.46 -17.81 -8.23
C MET A 5 -18.04 -17.62 -8.78
N LYS A 6 -17.33 -18.72 -9.07
CA LYS A 6 -16.00 -18.64 -9.72
C LYS A 6 -16.09 -18.03 -11.12
N ARG A 7 -17.14 -18.35 -11.87
CA ARG A 7 -17.38 -17.75 -13.20
C ARG A 7 -17.69 -16.26 -13.08
N LEU A 8 -18.49 -15.86 -12.11
CA LEU A 8 -18.79 -14.45 -11.82
C LEU A 8 -17.51 -13.67 -11.46
N GLU A 9 -16.70 -14.21 -10.54
CA GLU A 9 -15.44 -13.58 -10.14
C GLU A 9 -14.48 -13.41 -11.31
N GLY A 10 -14.35 -14.43 -12.18
CA GLY A 10 -13.52 -14.35 -13.38
C GLY A 10 -13.99 -13.29 -14.37
N LYS A 11 -15.33 -13.20 -14.63
CA LYS A 11 -15.90 -12.18 -15.51
C LYS A 11 -15.70 -10.75 -14.99
N LEU A 12 -15.74 -10.54 -13.68
CA LEU A 12 -15.50 -9.25 -13.01
C LEU A 12 -14.00 -8.95 -12.80
N GLY A 13 -13.14 -9.97 -12.83
CA GLY A 13 -11.71 -9.86 -12.51
C GLY A 13 -11.41 -9.89 -11.01
N PHE A 14 -12.36 -10.31 -10.16
CA PHE A 14 -12.15 -10.42 -8.72
C PHE A 14 -11.23 -11.59 -8.35
N ASP A 15 -11.15 -12.62 -9.16
CA ASP A 15 -10.17 -13.71 -9.06
C ASP A 15 -8.73 -13.19 -8.94
N ARG A 16 -8.38 -12.15 -9.72
CA ARG A 16 -7.08 -11.48 -9.63
C ARG A 16 -6.90 -10.69 -8.34
N VAL A 17 -7.96 -10.04 -7.86
CA VAL A 17 -7.94 -9.34 -6.57
C VAL A 17 -7.75 -10.35 -5.43
N ARG A 18 -8.45 -11.47 -5.49
CA ARG A 18 -8.32 -12.59 -4.55
C ARG A 18 -6.88 -13.13 -4.51
N THR A 19 -6.26 -13.33 -5.68
CA THR A 19 -4.85 -13.73 -5.77
C THR A 19 -3.92 -12.71 -5.11
N LEU A 20 -4.13 -11.41 -5.34
CA LEU A 20 -3.32 -10.35 -4.71
C LEU A 20 -3.43 -10.34 -3.18
N ILE A 21 -4.56 -10.75 -2.62
CA ILE A 21 -4.73 -10.88 -1.17
C ILE A 21 -4.01 -12.14 -0.69
N ALA A 22 -4.23 -13.28 -1.38
CA ALA A 22 -3.61 -14.56 -1.02
C ALA A 22 -2.07 -14.50 -1.03
N ASP A 23 -1.48 -13.83 -2.03
CA ASP A 23 -0.03 -13.62 -2.13
C ASP A 23 0.57 -12.83 -0.94
N ARG A 24 -0.27 -12.16 -0.15
CA ARG A 24 0.14 -11.39 1.03
C ARG A 24 -0.09 -12.12 2.35
N CYS A 25 -0.81 -13.22 2.32
CA CYS A 25 -1.04 -14.03 3.50
C CYS A 25 0.25 -14.75 3.91
N SER A 26 0.55 -14.73 5.20
CA SER A 26 1.70 -15.41 5.79
C SER A 26 1.34 -16.80 6.34
N THR A 27 0.05 -17.03 6.62
CA THR A 27 -0.47 -18.26 7.21
C THR A 27 -1.38 -18.99 6.23
N ASP A 28 -1.39 -20.33 6.31
CA ASP A 28 -2.30 -21.17 5.52
C ASP A 28 -3.76 -20.86 5.89
N TYR A 29 -4.03 -20.62 7.19
CA TYR A 29 -5.34 -20.18 7.66
C TYR A 29 -5.86 -18.94 6.91
N ALA A 30 -5.03 -17.90 6.78
CA ALA A 30 -5.42 -16.68 6.08
C ALA A 30 -5.64 -16.95 4.58
N ALA A 31 -4.81 -17.78 3.95
CA ALA A 31 -4.95 -18.16 2.55
C ALA A 31 -6.24 -18.98 2.30
N GLU A 32 -6.55 -19.93 3.17
CA GLU A 32 -7.81 -20.69 3.14
C GLU A 32 -9.03 -19.78 3.35
N ARG A 33 -8.90 -18.80 4.25
CA ARG A 33 -9.92 -17.78 4.49
C ARG A 33 -10.17 -16.96 3.23
N VAL A 34 -9.12 -16.52 2.52
CA VAL A 34 -9.23 -15.83 1.22
C VAL A 34 -9.95 -16.72 0.22
N ALA A 35 -9.61 -18.01 0.13
CA ALA A 35 -10.20 -18.94 -0.84
C ALA A 35 -11.68 -19.27 -0.52
N GLY A 36 -12.04 -19.33 0.77
CA GLY A 36 -13.38 -19.71 1.24
C GLY A 36 -14.35 -18.56 1.39
N GLU A 37 -13.88 -17.31 1.49
CA GLU A 37 -14.73 -16.14 1.73
C GLU A 37 -15.63 -15.86 0.53
N ALA A 38 -16.92 -15.71 0.79
CA ALA A 38 -17.91 -15.29 -0.20
C ALA A 38 -18.41 -13.87 0.07
N PHE A 39 -18.98 -13.23 -0.95
CA PHE A 39 -19.64 -11.94 -0.72
C PHE A 39 -20.88 -12.12 0.17
N SER A 40 -21.15 -11.13 1.01
CA SER A 40 -22.28 -11.16 1.95
C SER A 40 -23.46 -10.35 1.40
N THR A 41 -24.66 -10.78 1.76
CA THR A 41 -25.91 -10.06 1.52
C THR A 41 -26.47 -9.42 2.80
N ASP A 42 -25.78 -9.59 3.94
CA ASP A 42 -26.15 -8.98 5.22
C ASP A 42 -25.44 -7.63 5.40
N PRO A 43 -26.17 -6.50 5.43
CA PRO A 43 -25.59 -5.19 5.63
C PRO A 43 -24.79 -5.02 6.94
N ALA A 44 -25.19 -5.72 8.01
CA ALA A 44 -24.51 -5.64 9.30
C ALA A 44 -23.13 -6.33 9.21
N GLU A 45 -23.08 -7.50 8.60
CA GLU A 45 -21.83 -8.23 8.38
C GLU A 45 -20.89 -7.49 7.42
N ILE A 46 -21.41 -6.88 6.35
CA ILE A 46 -20.62 -6.06 5.42
C ILE A 46 -20.01 -4.87 6.18
N ARG A 47 -20.80 -4.13 6.97
CA ARG A 47 -20.29 -3.02 7.78
C ARG A 47 -19.18 -3.48 8.73
N ARG A 48 -19.38 -4.61 9.40
CA ARG A 48 -18.36 -5.19 10.30
C ARG A 48 -17.07 -5.54 9.57
N ARG A 49 -17.16 -6.21 8.42
CA ARG A 49 -15.99 -6.59 7.61
C ARG A 49 -15.25 -5.37 7.09
N LEU A 50 -15.96 -4.36 6.60
CA LEU A 50 -15.38 -3.10 6.12
C LEU A 50 -14.69 -2.34 7.26
N GLN A 51 -15.34 -2.24 8.43
CA GLN A 51 -14.77 -1.59 9.60
C GLN A 51 -13.47 -2.26 10.05
N LEU A 52 -13.44 -3.58 10.19
CA LEU A 52 -12.22 -4.31 10.57
C LEU A 52 -11.09 -4.11 9.55
N THR A 53 -11.43 -4.09 8.27
CA THR A 53 -10.45 -3.86 7.20
C THR A 53 -9.94 -2.42 7.23
N ASP A 54 -10.81 -1.43 7.50
CA ASP A 54 -10.41 -0.01 7.58
C ASP A 54 -9.58 0.27 8.84
N GLU A 55 -9.96 -0.28 9.99
CA GLU A 55 -9.15 -0.20 11.22
C GLU A 55 -7.75 -0.78 10.99
N MET A 56 -7.64 -1.94 10.34
CA MET A 56 -6.34 -2.53 10.01
C MET A 56 -5.56 -1.69 9.00
N ARG A 57 -6.21 -1.10 8.00
CA ARG A 57 -5.58 -0.16 7.05
C ARG A 57 -5.00 1.06 7.78
N LEU A 58 -5.75 1.63 8.73
CA LEU A 58 -5.28 2.76 9.53
C LEU A 58 -4.10 2.37 10.41
N ILE A 59 -4.13 1.18 11.03
CA ILE A 59 -3.00 0.64 11.79
C ILE A 59 -1.75 0.55 10.91
N LEU A 60 -1.86 -0.07 9.73
CA LEU A 60 -0.73 -0.20 8.81
C LEU A 60 -0.18 1.15 8.30
N MET A 61 -1.00 2.20 8.31
CA MET A 61 -0.59 3.54 7.87
C MET A 61 0.06 4.38 8.98
N PHE A 62 -0.38 4.22 10.22
CA PHE A 62 -0.06 5.18 11.28
C PHE A 62 0.62 4.58 12.51
N GLU A 63 0.60 3.24 12.68
CA GLU A 63 1.11 2.58 13.88
C GLU A 63 2.41 1.81 13.59
N GLU A 64 3.55 2.44 13.81
CA GLU A 64 4.86 1.82 13.56
C GLU A 64 5.16 0.61 14.48
N ASN A 65 4.52 0.56 15.65
CA ASN A 65 4.75 -0.48 16.65
C ASN A 65 3.89 -1.74 16.45
N PHE A 66 3.02 -1.77 15.45
CA PHE A 66 2.21 -2.95 15.18
C PHE A 66 3.06 -4.06 14.54
N PRO A 67 3.03 -5.29 15.06
CA PRO A 67 3.83 -6.39 14.51
C PRO A 67 3.27 -6.85 13.16
N THR A 68 4.03 -6.65 12.09
CA THR A 68 3.66 -7.04 10.72
C THR A 68 4.32 -8.34 10.26
N SER A 69 5.06 -9.02 11.13
CA SER A 69 5.77 -10.27 10.83
C SER A 69 5.70 -11.25 11.99
N GLY A 70 6.08 -12.49 11.72
CA GLY A 70 6.09 -13.55 12.74
C GLY A 70 4.73 -14.27 12.87
N TYR A 71 3.85 -14.11 11.91
CA TYR A 71 2.61 -14.87 11.80
C TYR A 71 2.93 -16.27 11.27
N ILE A 72 2.69 -17.28 12.08
CA ILE A 72 3.00 -18.69 11.77
C ILE A 72 1.78 -19.53 12.07
N ASP A 73 1.41 -20.38 11.12
CA ASP A 73 0.34 -21.35 11.35
C ASP A 73 0.83 -22.48 12.28
N CYS A 74 0.09 -22.66 13.36
CA CYS A 74 0.34 -23.70 14.35
C CYS A 74 -0.81 -24.73 14.45
N LEU A 75 -1.91 -24.54 13.71
CA LEU A 75 -3.09 -25.39 13.82
C LEU A 75 -2.79 -26.83 13.46
N HIS A 76 -1.97 -27.06 12.44
CA HIS A 76 -1.64 -28.38 11.91
C HIS A 76 -0.95 -29.32 12.92
N PHE A 77 -0.20 -28.79 13.90
CA PHE A 77 0.42 -29.60 14.95
C PHE A 77 -0.30 -29.49 16.31
N LEU A 78 -1.02 -28.39 16.60
CA LEU A 78 -1.79 -28.25 17.83
C LEU A 78 -2.95 -29.25 17.90
N GLU A 79 -3.66 -29.45 16.80
CA GLU A 79 -4.77 -30.39 16.75
C GLU A 79 -4.35 -31.86 17.07
N PRO A 80 -3.27 -32.42 16.47
CA PRO A 80 -2.74 -33.74 16.86
C PRO A 80 -2.29 -33.82 18.32
N ILE A 81 -1.67 -32.76 18.88
CA ILE A 81 -1.28 -32.76 20.31
C ILE A 81 -2.48 -32.91 21.22
N GLY A 82 -3.60 -32.28 20.90
CA GLY A 82 -4.88 -32.45 21.57
C GLY A 82 -5.37 -33.91 21.52
N LYS A 83 -4.95 -34.68 20.52
CA LYS A 83 -5.26 -36.12 20.30
C LYS A 83 -4.11 -37.06 20.75
N ASN A 84 -3.30 -36.65 21.70
CA ASN A 84 -2.18 -37.42 22.30
C ASN A 84 -0.91 -37.56 21.39
N ALA A 85 -0.73 -36.73 20.36
CA ALA A 85 0.53 -36.69 19.67
C ALA A 85 1.62 -35.97 20.49
N SER A 86 2.89 -36.24 20.18
CA SER A 86 4.03 -35.52 20.71
C SER A 86 4.31 -34.27 19.86
N ILE A 87 5.10 -33.37 20.40
CA ILE A 87 5.58 -32.18 19.65
C ILE A 87 7.06 -32.38 19.27
N ASP A 88 7.46 -31.93 18.08
CA ASP A 88 8.85 -31.87 17.70
C ASP A 88 9.49 -30.53 18.04
N GLN A 89 10.82 -30.45 17.97
CA GLN A 89 11.58 -29.25 18.30
C GLN A 89 11.21 -28.04 17.40
N LEU A 90 11.01 -28.27 16.10
CA LEU A 90 10.65 -27.22 15.14
C LEU A 90 9.28 -26.63 15.43
N SER A 91 8.28 -27.51 15.69
CA SER A 91 6.93 -27.11 16.07
C SER A 91 6.90 -26.36 17.40
N LEU A 92 7.77 -26.75 18.37
CA LEU A 92 7.94 -26.01 19.62
C LEU A 92 8.50 -24.60 19.38
N GLY A 93 9.46 -24.46 18.48
CA GLY A 93 10.00 -23.17 18.06
C GLY A 93 8.95 -22.29 17.35
N ARG A 94 8.11 -22.89 16.51
CA ARG A 94 6.97 -22.22 15.86
C ARG A 94 5.95 -21.75 16.90
N LEU A 95 5.61 -22.58 17.86
CA LEU A 95 4.70 -22.22 18.95
C LEU A 95 5.23 -21.04 19.76
N ARG A 96 6.53 -21.00 20.08
CA ARG A 96 7.17 -19.86 20.74
C ARG A 96 6.99 -18.57 19.94
N THR A 97 7.27 -18.62 18.64
CA THR A 97 7.13 -17.45 17.75
C THR A 97 5.68 -16.99 17.68
N MET A 98 4.73 -17.90 17.54
CA MET A 98 3.30 -17.60 17.57
C MET A 98 2.90 -16.89 18.88
N LEU A 99 3.34 -17.41 20.05
CA LEU A 99 3.03 -16.82 21.36
C LEU A 99 3.67 -15.44 21.53
N ASP A 100 4.87 -15.23 21.01
CA ASP A 100 5.55 -13.91 21.04
C ASP A 100 4.79 -12.91 20.18
N THR A 101 4.37 -13.30 18.96
CA THR A 101 3.53 -12.49 18.07
C THR A 101 2.18 -12.18 18.73
N LEU A 102 1.53 -13.19 19.33
CA LEU A 102 0.27 -13.04 20.05
C LEU A 102 0.39 -12.02 21.19
N ARG A 103 1.46 -12.12 21.98
CA ARG A 103 1.76 -11.17 23.06
C ARG A 103 1.94 -9.76 22.55
N LYS A 104 2.67 -9.58 21.41
CA LYS A 104 2.87 -8.27 20.78
C LYS A 104 1.56 -7.68 20.25
N VAL A 105 0.76 -8.47 19.52
CA VAL A 105 -0.54 -8.04 18.98
C VAL A 105 -1.51 -7.67 20.09
N THR A 106 -1.71 -8.56 21.08
CA THR A 106 -2.62 -8.28 22.20
C THR A 106 -2.10 -7.13 23.07
N GLY A 107 -0.79 -7.02 23.25
CA GLY A 107 -0.13 -5.92 23.94
C GLY A 107 -0.35 -4.58 23.26
N PHE A 108 -0.24 -4.54 21.94
CA PHE A 108 -0.54 -3.36 21.13
C PHE A 108 -1.98 -2.88 21.39
N PHE A 109 -2.98 -3.75 21.24
CA PHE A 109 -4.38 -3.36 21.41
C PHE A 109 -4.71 -2.95 22.85
N ARG A 110 -4.05 -3.53 23.88
CA ARG A 110 -4.18 -3.08 25.28
C ARG A 110 -3.63 -1.67 25.47
N GLY A 111 -2.58 -1.28 24.75
CA GLY A 111 -1.98 0.04 24.82
C GLY A 111 -2.78 1.13 24.09
N ILE A 112 -3.68 0.77 23.21
CA ILE A 112 -4.50 1.71 22.43
C ILE A 112 -5.64 2.26 23.29
N LYS A 113 -5.89 3.58 23.20
CA LYS A 113 -6.99 4.25 23.91
C LYS A 113 -8.37 3.70 23.46
N ASP A 114 -9.33 3.74 24.37
CA ASP A 114 -10.70 3.33 24.05
C ASP A 114 -11.30 4.22 22.97
N GLY A 115 -12.03 3.59 22.04
CA GLY A 115 -12.64 4.25 20.89
C GLY A 115 -11.75 4.34 19.65
N ILE A 116 -10.45 4.00 19.76
CA ILE A 116 -9.56 3.83 18.61
C ILE A 116 -9.52 2.35 18.27
N TYR A 117 -9.78 1.98 17.01
CA TYR A 117 -9.85 0.59 16.52
C TYR A 117 -10.77 -0.31 17.34
N PRO A 118 -12.04 0.07 17.58
CA PRO A 118 -12.93 -0.62 18.52
C PRO A 118 -13.23 -2.07 18.12
N GLY A 119 -13.34 -2.36 16.83
CA GLY A 119 -13.61 -3.69 16.31
C GLY A 119 -12.46 -4.66 16.56
N LEU A 120 -11.25 -4.28 16.18
CA LEU A 120 -10.04 -5.10 16.39
C LEU A 120 -9.70 -5.22 17.86
N LYS A 121 -9.84 -4.14 18.63
CA LYS A 121 -9.61 -4.15 20.08
C LYS A 121 -10.56 -5.11 20.80
N HIS A 122 -11.84 -5.15 20.39
CA HIS A 122 -12.82 -6.07 20.96
C HIS A 122 -12.45 -7.54 20.70
N ILE A 123 -12.06 -7.88 19.49
CA ILE A 123 -11.63 -9.24 19.13
C ILE A 123 -10.36 -9.63 19.90
N ALA A 124 -9.37 -8.73 19.98
CA ALA A 124 -8.12 -8.98 20.68
C ALA A 124 -8.29 -9.12 22.20
N ALA A 125 -9.27 -8.43 22.80
CA ALA A 125 -9.54 -8.49 24.24
C ALA A 125 -10.07 -9.86 24.69
N ALA A 126 -10.70 -10.64 23.80
CA ALA A 126 -11.21 -11.96 24.08
C ALA A 126 -10.12 -13.06 24.14
N ILE A 127 -8.90 -12.74 23.69
CA ILE A 127 -7.82 -13.73 23.55
C ILE A 127 -7.03 -13.84 24.86
N PRO A 128 -6.90 -15.06 25.43
CA PRO A 128 -6.14 -15.29 26.64
C PRO A 128 -4.63 -15.15 26.41
N SER A 129 -3.88 -14.92 27.48
CA SER A 129 -2.42 -14.91 27.48
C SER A 129 -1.87 -16.21 28.04
N PHE A 130 -0.72 -16.66 27.55
CA PHE A 130 -0.12 -17.95 27.88
C PHE A 130 1.29 -17.81 28.52
N PRO A 131 1.46 -17.04 29.60
CA PRO A 131 2.79 -16.78 30.16
C PRO A 131 3.45 -18.03 30.75
N GLU A 132 2.67 -19.00 31.20
CA GLU A 132 3.17 -20.25 31.73
C GLU A 132 3.73 -21.15 30.64
N VAL A 133 3.00 -21.27 29.52
CA VAL A 133 3.45 -22.01 28.33
C VAL A 133 4.73 -21.39 27.78
N GLN A 134 4.77 -20.07 27.66
CA GLN A 134 5.96 -19.37 27.16
C GLN A 134 7.17 -19.57 28.05
N ARG A 135 7.03 -19.44 29.39
CA ARG A 135 8.12 -19.70 30.33
C ARG A 135 8.66 -21.13 30.24
N ARG A 136 7.78 -22.12 30.05
CA ARG A 136 8.20 -23.51 29.93
C ARG A 136 8.91 -23.76 28.60
N ILE A 137 8.47 -23.17 27.49
CA ILE A 137 9.19 -23.22 26.20
C ILE A 137 10.57 -22.59 26.36
N ASP A 138 10.66 -21.40 26.98
CA ASP A 138 11.92 -20.70 27.21
C ASP A 138 12.84 -21.47 28.16
N GLY A 139 12.35 -22.36 28.99
CA GLY A 139 13.12 -23.32 29.78
C GLY A 139 13.75 -24.42 28.92
N ILE A 140 13.06 -24.83 27.85
CA ILE A 140 13.50 -25.92 26.96
C ILE A 140 14.37 -25.42 25.80
N LEU A 141 13.94 -24.34 25.12
CA LEU A 141 14.64 -23.83 23.94
C LEU A 141 15.54 -22.63 24.26
N ASP A 142 16.68 -22.57 23.58
CA ASP A 142 17.53 -21.41 23.56
C ASP A 142 17.04 -20.35 22.56
N ARG A 143 17.83 -19.27 22.38
CA ARG A 143 17.50 -18.19 21.43
C ARG A 143 17.54 -18.61 19.95
N TYR A 144 18.20 -19.69 19.63
CA TYR A 144 18.32 -20.24 18.28
C TYR A 144 17.28 -21.30 17.97
N GLY A 145 16.48 -21.72 18.95
CA GLY A 145 15.49 -22.78 18.82
C GLY A 145 16.04 -24.17 19.09
N GLU A 146 17.26 -24.27 19.62
CA GLU A 146 17.86 -25.55 20.04
C GLU A 146 17.48 -25.89 21.47
N VAL A 147 17.37 -27.19 21.76
CA VAL A 147 17.10 -27.65 23.13
C VAL A 147 18.32 -27.36 24.01
N LYS A 148 18.09 -26.58 25.09
CA LYS A 148 19.14 -26.19 26.04
C LYS A 148 19.73 -27.40 26.72
N ASP A 149 21.02 -27.34 27.05
CA ASP A 149 21.66 -28.35 27.90
C ASP A 149 20.95 -28.48 29.26
N THR A 150 20.48 -27.36 29.79
CA THR A 150 19.77 -27.25 31.07
C THR A 150 18.28 -27.58 30.98
N ALA A 151 17.77 -28.10 29.85
CA ALA A 151 16.37 -28.50 29.72
C ALA A 151 16.01 -29.69 30.62
N SER A 152 16.98 -30.55 30.94
CA SER A 152 16.91 -31.51 32.06
C SER A 152 18.32 -31.79 32.59
N ASP A 153 18.42 -32.17 33.87
CA ASP A 153 19.72 -32.54 34.48
C ASP A 153 20.36 -33.69 33.72
N LYS A 154 19.56 -34.66 33.31
CA LYS A 154 20.03 -35.81 32.54
C LYS A 154 20.57 -35.45 31.16
N LEU A 155 19.96 -34.49 30.44
CA LEU A 155 20.48 -34.00 29.17
C LEU A 155 21.82 -33.29 29.36
N TYR A 156 21.92 -32.51 30.43
CA TYR A 156 23.18 -31.84 30.78
C TYR A 156 24.32 -32.85 31.03
N GLU A 157 24.05 -33.91 31.79
CA GLU A 157 24.99 -35.01 32.07
C GLU A 157 25.45 -35.70 30.77
N ILE A 158 24.47 -36.08 29.91
CA ILE A 158 24.72 -36.73 28.63
C ILE A 158 25.63 -35.86 27.74
N ARG A 159 25.26 -34.58 27.54
CA ARG A 159 26.03 -33.64 26.68
C ARG A 159 27.40 -33.34 27.24
N THR A 160 27.52 -33.27 28.57
CA THR A 160 28.83 -33.14 29.23
C THR A 160 29.69 -34.37 28.97
N SER A 161 29.11 -35.59 29.12
CA SER A 161 29.82 -36.83 28.84
C SER A 161 30.22 -36.96 27.37
N ILE A 162 29.39 -36.53 26.43
CA ILE A 162 29.76 -36.49 24.99
C ILE A 162 30.98 -35.60 24.80
N ARG A 163 30.95 -34.35 25.28
CA ARG A 163 32.07 -33.40 25.16
C ARG A 163 33.36 -33.91 25.76
N GLU A 164 33.29 -34.52 26.94
CA GLU A 164 34.47 -35.10 27.59
C GLU A 164 35.07 -36.25 26.76
N LYS A 165 34.21 -37.12 26.21
CA LYS A 165 34.64 -38.24 25.37
C LYS A 165 35.19 -37.77 24.02
N GLU A 166 34.61 -36.78 23.40
CA GLU A 166 35.13 -36.19 22.14
C GLU A 166 36.51 -35.55 22.34
N ILE A 167 36.72 -34.84 23.47
CA ILE A 167 38.04 -34.32 23.84
C ILE A 167 39.04 -35.45 24.05
N ASN A 168 38.58 -36.53 24.70
CA ASN A 168 39.44 -37.72 24.92
C ASN A 168 39.79 -38.43 23.61
N VAL A 169 38.83 -38.61 22.70
CA VAL A 169 39.07 -39.15 21.34
C VAL A 169 40.11 -38.29 20.63
N SER A 170 39.92 -36.96 20.63
CA SER A 170 40.88 -36.05 19.97
C SER A 170 42.30 -36.13 20.54
N LYS A 171 42.41 -36.22 21.87
CA LYS A 171 43.73 -36.41 22.55
C LYS A 171 44.37 -37.74 22.19
N ARG A 172 43.59 -38.84 22.26
CA ARG A 172 44.10 -40.20 21.94
C ARG A 172 44.48 -40.30 20.46
N MET A 173 43.64 -39.79 19.56
CA MET A 173 43.87 -39.77 18.12
C MET A 173 45.23 -39.11 17.78
N ASN A 174 45.44 -37.90 18.36
CA ASN A 174 46.73 -37.20 18.19
C ASN A 174 47.93 -37.98 18.78
N GLY A 175 47.71 -38.69 19.89
CA GLY A 175 48.73 -39.58 20.47
C GLY A 175 49.07 -40.76 19.55
N ILE A 176 48.03 -41.43 19.01
CA ILE A 176 48.20 -42.53 18.06
C ILE A 176 48.86 -42.06 16.76
N LEU A 177 48.49 -40.90 16.23
CA LEU A 177 49.09 -40.31 15.05
C LEU A 177 50.60 -40.06 15.26
N ARG A 178 50.98 -39.44 16.40
CA ARG A 178 52.40 -39.16 16.72
C ARG A 178 53.21 -40.45 16.84
N LYS A 179 52.67 -41.49 17.49
CA LYS A 179 53.31 -42.78 17.59
C LYS A 179 53.45 -43.41 16.20
N ALA A 180 52.43 -43.43 15.39
CA ALA A 180 52.47 -43.97 14.03
C ALA A 180 53.49 -43.22 13.12
N GLN A 181 53.62 -41.90 13.31
CA GLN A 181 54.64 -41.09 12.65
C GLN A 181 56.09 -41.49 13.10
N GLN A 182 56.26 -41.67 14.42
CA GLN A 182 57.53 -42.12 14.98
C GLN A 182 57.90 -43.54 14.49
N ASP A 183 56.93 -44.46 14.41
CA ASP A 183 57.11 -45.83 13.94
C ASP A 183 57.22 -45.88 12.40
N GLY A 184 57.15 -44.77 11.70
CA GLY A 184 57.23 -44.65 10.24
C GLY A 184 56.06 -45.26 9.48
N LEU A 185 54.90 -45.47 10.12
CA LEU A 185 53.70 -46.03 9.50
C LEU A 185 52.89 -45.01 8.73
N VAL A 186 53.07 -43.76 9.11
CA VAL A 186 52.32 -42.58 8.57
C VAL A 186 53.35 -41.49 8.26
N ASP A 187 53.11 -40.69 7.23
CA ASP A 187 54.05 -39.62 6.85
C ASP A 187 54.13 -38.57 7.97
N VAL A 188 55.25 -37.90 8.12
CA VAL A 188 55.57 -36.98 9.21
C VAL A 188 54.66 -35.75 9.18
N ASP A 189 54.18 -35.36 8.02
CA ASP A 189 53.30 -34.22 7.76
C ASP A 189 51.82 -34.60 7.72
N ALA A 190 51.47 -35.86 7.88
CA ALA A 190 50.08 -36.31 7.90
C ALA A 190 49.33 -35.77 9.12
N SER A 191 48.11 -35.42 8.93
CA SER A 191 47.16 -34.98 9.96
C SER A 191 45.93 -35.91 10.03
N VAL A 192 45.20 -35.86 11.16
CA VAL A 192 43.92 -36.54 11.30
C VAL A 192 42.94 -35.98 10.29
N VAL A 193 42.26 -36.87 9.56
CA VAL A 193 41.24 -36.53 8.56
C VAL A 193 39.89 -36.89 9.10
N ILE A 194 38.89 -36.01 8.91
CA ILE A 194 37.50 -36.28 9.26
C ILE A 194 36.75 -36.64 7.98
N ARG A 195 36.12 -37.84 7.95
CA ARG A 195 35.23 -38.29 6.88
C ARG A 195 33.96 -38.88 7.50
N ASP A 196 32.82 -38.47 7.05
CA ASP A 196 31.52 -38.92 7.55
C ASP A 196 31.39 -38.89 9.10
N GLY A 197 31.97 -37.83 9.71
CA GLY A 197 31.97 -37.65 11.18
C GLY A 197 33.01 -38.54 11.92
N LYS A 198 33.80 -39.37 11.24
CA LYS A 198 34.82 -40.20 11.85
C LYS A 198 36.22 -39.62 11.70
N MET A 199 36.99 -39.71 12.77
CA MET A 199 38.41 -39.31 12.76
C MET A 199 39.26 -40.48 12.25
N LEU A 200 40.01 -40.24 11.21
CA LEU A 200 40.79 -41.25 10.50
C LEU A 200 42.26 -40.86 10.38
N ILE A 201 43.13 -41.83 10.38
CA ILE A 201 44.55 -41.64 10.12
C ILE A 201 44.87 -42.09 8.69
N PRO A 202 45.49 -41.23 7.85
CA PRO A 202 45.89 -41.59 6.51
C PRO A 202 47.17 -42.41 6.57
N VAL A 203 47.08 -43.70 6.27
CA VAL A 203 48.19 -44.65 6.29
C VAL A 203 48.53 -45.03 4.86
N ALA A 204 49.80 -45.12 4.53
CA ALA A 204 50.24 -45.66 3.22
C ALA A 204 49.67 -47.08 2.99
N SER A 205 48.98 -47.32 1.88
CA SER A 205 48.27 -48.59 1.62
C SER A 205 49.21 -49.84 1.72
N ALA A 206 50.47 -49.67 1.43
CA ALA A 206 51.53 -50.74 1.59
C ALA A 206 51.73 -51.11 3.07
N ARG A 207 51.46 -50.24 4.01
CA ARG A 207 51.64 -50.40 5.47
C ARG A 207 50.35 -50.62 6.24
N LYS A 208 49.23 -50.70 5.57
CA LYS A 208 47.91 -50.80 6.22
C LYS A 208 47.74 -51.99 7.16
N ARG A 209 48.48 -53.11 6.89
CA ARG A 209 48.43 -54.31 7.74
C ARG A 209 49.24 -54.18 9.04
N GLN A 210 50.10 -53.18 9.13
CA GLN A 210 50.91 -52.92 10.31
C GLN A 210 50.24 -51.96 11.30
N PHE A 211 49.22 -51.22 10.82
CA PHE A 211 48.50 -50.33 11.63
C PHE A 211 47.24 -51.01 12.24
N GLN A 212 47.10 -50.96 13.56
CA GLN A 212 46.01 -51.61 14.27
C GLN A 212 44.72 -50.73 14.18
N GLY A 213 43.85 -51.08 13.30
CA GLY A 213 42.60 -50.34 13.08
C GLY A 213 41.75 -50.95 11.97
N PHE A 214 40.58 -50.27 11.75
CA PHE A 214 39.64 -50.68 10.71
C PHE A 214 39.79 -49.75 9.50
N VAL A 215 39.94 -50.36 8.32
CA VAL A 215 39.93 -49.62 7.06
C VAL A 215 38.55 -49.03 6.84
N TYR A 216 38.48 -47.73 6.74
CA TYR A 216 37.22 -47.00 6.49
C TYR A 216 37.07 -46.66 5.01
N ASP A 217 38.15 -46.12 4.38
CA ASP A 217 38.11 -45.67 2.99
C ASP A 217 39.54 -45.75 2.38
N GLU A 218 39.61 -45.69 1.06
CA GLU A 218 40.88 -45.59 0.33
C GLU A 218 40.88 -44.37 -0.59
N SER A 219 42.00 -43.74 -0.79
CA SER A 219 42.15 -42.64 -1.75
C SER A 219 41.88 -43.08 -3.17
N ALA A 220 41.40 -42.17 -4.03
CA ALA A 220 41.08 -42.46 -5.43
C ALA A 220 42.25 -43.08 -6.22
N THR A 221 43.48 -42.85 -5.76
CA THR A 221 44.70 -43.43 -6.36
C THR A 221 45.12 -44.74 -5.72
N GLY A 222 44.42 -45.19 -4.67
CA GLY A 222 44.76 -46.42 -3.92
C GLY A 222 46.06 -46.33 -3.09
N LYS A 223 46.73 -45.19 -3.06
CA LYS A 223 48.02 -45.04 -2.35
C LYS A 223 47.89 -44.82 -0.85
N THR A 224 46.79 -44.25 -0.40
CA THR A 224 46.51 -43.94 1.00
C THR A 224 45.22 -44.61 1.44
N THR A 225 45.27 -45.30 2.56
CA THR A 225 44.14 -45.95 3.21
C THR A 225 43.81 -45.17 4.47
N PHE A 226 42.55 -44.79 4.65
CA PHE A 226 42.08 -44.11 5.83
C PHE A 226 41.62 -45.13 6.85
N ILE A 227 42.31 -45.13 8.01
CA ILE A 227 42.10 -46.15 9.05
C ILE A 227 41.59 -45.51 10.32
N GLU A 228 40.48 -46.02 10.87
CA GLU A 228 40.03 -45.76 12.23
C GLU A 228 40.81 -46.63 13.19
N PRO A 229 41.61 -46.06 14.12
CA PRO A 229 42.38 -46.90 15.07
C PRO A 229 41.45 -47.73 15.96
N ALA A 230 41.85 -48.99 16.24
CA ALA A 230 41.00 -49.91 17.02
C ALA A 230 40.68 -49.34 18.43
N GLU A 231 41.61 -48.60 19.04
CA GLU A 231 41.40 -47.95 20.35
C GLU A 231 40.34 -46.85 20.31
N ILE A 232 40.10 -46.26 19.14
CA ILE A 232 39.16 -45.18 18.93
C ILE A 232 37.73 -45.70 18.67
N VAL A 233 37.60 -46.86 18.02
CA VAL A 233 36.30 -47.48 17.68
C VAL A 233 35.43 -47.66 18.92
N ALA A 234 36.00 -48.13 20.02
CA ALA A 234 35.27 -48.33 21.28
C ALA A 234 34.69 -46.98 21.81
N LEU A 235 35.55 -45.92 21.79
CA LEU A 235 35.12 -44.58 22.21
C LEU A 235 34.11 -43.96 21.25
N SER A 236 34.26 -44.18 19.95
CA SER A 236 33.31 -43.74 18.94
C SER A 236 31.95 -44.39 19.13
N ASN A 237 31.91 -45.69 19.47
CA ASN A 237 30.69 -46.39 19.78
C ASN A 237 30.03 -45.85 21.05
N GLU A 238 30.77 -45.58 22.12
CA GLU A 238 30.26 -44.96 23.34
C GLU A 238 29.69 -43.57 23.09
N ILE A 239 30.31 -42.76 22.24
CA ILE A 239 29.80 -41.46 21.82
C ILE A 239 28.49 -41.64 21.04
N SER A 240 28.44 -42.63 20.13
CA SER A 240 27.20 -42.93 19.38
C SER A 240 26.05 -43.35 20.29
N GLU A 241 26.34 -44.19 21.31
CA GLU A 241 25.32 -44.54 22.32
C GLU A 241 24.83 -43.35 23.12
N LEU A 242 25.74 -42.41 23.46
CA LEU A 242 25.36 -41.17 24.13
C LEU A 242 24.50 -40.27 23.25
N HIS A 243 24.77 -40.17 21.94
CA HIS A 243 23.91 -39.44 21.01
C HIS A 243 22.51 -40.08 20.89
N PHE A 244 22.42 -41.40 20.89
CA PHE A 244 21.13 -42.09 20.99
C PHE A 244 20.41 -41.83 22.33
N ALA A 245 21.19 -41.73 23.40
CA ALA A 245 20.65 -41.37 24.71
C ALA A 245 20.17 -39.90 24.75
N GLU A 246 20.92 -39.00 24.15
CA GLU A 246 20.56 -37.60 23.96
C GLU A 246 19.24 -37.47 23.19
N SER A 247 19.14 -38.14 22.05
CA SER A 247 17.94 -38.11 21.20
C SER A 247 16.71 -38.63 21.96
N ARG A 248 16.87 -39.74 22.73
CA ARG A 248 15.79 -40.28 23.57
C ARG A 248 15.39 -39.31 24.70
N GLU A 249 16.38 -38.63 25.30
CA GLU A 249 16.09 -37.65 26.37
C GLU A 249 15.39 -36.41 25.83
N ILE A 250 15.80 -35.91 24.68
CA ILE A 250 15.11 -34.80 23.98
C ILE A 250 13.67 -35.20 23.66
N ALA A 251 13.46 -36.39 23.09
CA ALA A 251 12.11 -36.89 22.81
C ALA A 251 11.24 -36.98 24.07
N ARG A 252 11.82 -37.38 25.21
CA ARG A 252 11.14 -37.43 26.51
C ARG A 252 10.74 -36.04 26.98
N ILE A 253 11.64 -35.07 26.92
CA ILE A 253 11.38 -33.66 27.28
C ILE A 253 10.24 -33.07 26.44
N LEU A 254 10.30 -33.28 25.11
CA LEU A 254 9.27 -32.80 24.19
C LEU A 254 7.91 -33.51 24.42
N HIS A 255 7.92 -34.79 24.77
CA HIS A 255 6.71 -35.51 25.11
C HIS A 255 6.07 -34.98 26.42
N GLU A 256 6.87 -34.76 27.45
CA GLU A 256 6.39 -34.20 28.73
C GLU A 256 5.85 -32.78 28.54
N PHE A 257 6.48 -32.01 27.63
CA PHE A 257 5.95 -30.69 27.26
C PHE A 257 4.62 -30.80 26.50
N ALA A 258 4.46 -31.76 25.61
CA ALA A 258 3.19 -31.98 24.91
C ALA A 258 2.06 -32.38 25.89
N GLU A 259 2.35 -33.22 26.88
CA GLU A 259 1.41 -33.54 27.97
C GLU A 259 0.97 -32.28 28.74
N PHE A 260 1.93 -31.46 29.12
CA PHE A 260 1.65 -30.19 29.79
C PHE A 260 0.82 -29.25 28.91
N LEU A 261 1.05 -29.24 27.58
CA LEU A 261 0.39 -28.33 26.66
C LEU A 261 -1.08 -28.66 26.40
N ARG A 262 -1.48 -29.94 26.52
CA ARG A 262 -2.83 -30.44 26.19
C ARG A 262 -4.00 -29.66 26.79
N PRO A 263 -4.01 -29.30 28.06
CA PRO A 263 -5.09 -28.49 28.60
C PRO A 263 -5.26 -27.14 27.97
N PHE A 264 -4.18 -26.59 27.41
CA PHE A 264 -4.16 -25.27 26.77
C PHE A 264 -4.49 -25.31 25.27
N VAL A 265 -4.52 -26.50 24.65
CA VAL A 265 -4.68 -26.66 23.19
C VAL A 265 -5.95 -25.98 22.65
N PRO A 266 -7.14 -26.10 23.25
CA PRO A 266 -8.34 -25.43 22.75
C PRO A 266 -8.16 -23.89 22.67
N ASP A 267 -7.61 -23.30 23.73
CA ASP A 267 -7.36 -21.85 23.80
C ASP A 267 -6.24 -21.42 22.84
N LEU A 268 -5.19 -22.24 22.68
CA LEU A 268 -4.12 -22.01 21.73
C LEU A 268 -4.59 -22.09 20.28
N MET A 269 -5.51 -23.00 19.96
CA MET A 269 -6.13 -23.07 18.63
C MET A 269 -6.96 -21.81 18.36
N GLY A 270 -7.73 -21.33 19.35
CA GLY A 270 -8.44 -20.05 19.24
C GLY A 270 -7.49 -18.86 19.04
N ALA A 271 -6.35 -18.85 19.74
CA ALA A 271 -5.33 -17.81 19.59
C ALA A 271 -4.62 -17.88 18.22
N ALA A 272 -4.35 -19.09 17.70
CA ALA A 272 -3.79 -19.28 16.36
C ALA A 272 -4.76 -18.82 15.28
N ALA A 273 -6.05 -19.17 15.38
CA ALA A 273 -7.09 -18.70 14.48
C ALA A 273 -7.24 -17.17 14.50
N PHE A 274 -7.15 -16.56 15.69
CA PHE A 274 -7.14 -15.09 15.82
C PHE A 274 -5.97 -14.47 15.09
N LEU A 275 -4.74 -15.00 15.23
CA LEU A 275 -3.58 -14.49 14.48
C LEU A 275 -3.74 -14.69 12.98
N GLY A 276 -4.33 -15.80 12.55
CA GLY A 276 -4.67 -16.02 11.15
C GLY A 276 -5.70 -15.01 10.62
N GLU A 277 -6.70 -14.63 11.42
CA GLU A 277 -7.66 -13.57 11.07
C GLU A 277 -6.99 -12.19 10.99
N ILE A 278 -6.06 -11.89 11.90
CA ILE A 278 -5.25 -10.66 11.82
C ILE A 278 -4.39 -10.64 10.55
N ASP A 279 -3.76 -11.75 10.18
CA ASP A 279 -2.99 -11.89 8.94
C ASP A 279 -3.87 -11.69 7.69
N PHE A 280 -5.06 -12.30 7.67
CA PHE A 280 -6.06 -12.09 6.63
C PHE A 280 -6.47 -10.61 6.50
N LEU A 281 -6.73 -9.94 7.62
CA LEU A 281 -7.09 -8.52 7.63
C LEU A 281 -5.92 -7.63 7.19
N MET A 282 -4.68 -7.97 7.57
CA MET A 282 -3.48 -7.27 7.09
C MET A 282 -3.31 -7.43 5.58
N ALA A 283 -3.53 -8.63 5.04
CA ALA A 283 -3.45 -8.87 3.60
C ALA A 283 -4.50 -8.04 2.83
N LYS A 284 -5.76 -8.01 3.30
CA LYS A 284 -6.84 -7.17 2.74
C LYS A 284 -6.49 -5.69 2.81
N ALA A 285 -6.06 -5.22 3.98
CA ALA A 285 -5.70 -3.83 4.22
C ALA A 285 -4.49 -3.41 3.36
N GLY A 286 -3.51 -4.29 3.20
CA GLY A 286 -2.36 -4.07 2.33
C GLY A 286 -2.75 -3.90 0.86
N VAL A 287 -3.67 -4.73 0.35
CA VAL A 287 -4.22 -4.55 -1.01
C VAL A 287 -5.06 -3.27 -1.12
N ALA A 288 -5.80 -2.91 -0.06
CA ALA A 288 -6.56 -1.64 -0.03
C ALA A 288 -5.64 -0.42 -0.09
N LEU A 289 -4.47 -0.46 0.55
CA LEU A 289 -3.44 0.59 0.46
C LEU A 289 -2.87 0.70 -0.96
N ASP A 290 -2.55 -0.42 -1.62
CA ASP A 290 -2.08 -0.42 -3.02
C ASP A 290 -3.09 0.22 -3.97
N PHE A 291 -4.37 0.00 -3.74
CA PHE A 291 -5.47 0.54 -4.53
C PHE A 291 -5.86 1.96 -4.12
N ILE A 292 -5.24 2.52 -3.08
CA ILE A 292 -5.63 3.80 -2.47
C ILE A 292 -7.15 3.79 -2.23
N ALA A 293 -7.61 2.72 -1.58
CA ALA A 293 -9.01 2.46 -1.30
C ALA A 293 -9.45 3.12 0.00
N GLY A 294 -10.72 3.54 0.05
CA GLY A 294 -11.37 4.10 1.23
C GLY A 294 -12.61 3.30 1.62
N MET A 295 -13.14 3.58 2.79
CA MET A 295 -14.36 2.95 3.29
C MET A 295 -15.59 3.64 2.67
N PRO A 296 -16.40 2.93 1.87
CA PRO A 296 -17.65 3.48 1.35
C PRO A 296 -18.77 3.41 2.40
N ILE A 297 -19.83 4.16 2.16
CA ILE A 297 -21.04 4.16 2.98
C ILE A 297 -21.96 3.03 2.50
N VAL A 298 -22.46 2.24 3.45
CA VAL A 298 -23.52 1.24 3.15
C VAL A 298 -24.85 1.98 3.03
N SER A 299 -25.42 1.99 1.83
CA SER A 299 -26.67 2.70 1.53
C SER A 299 -27.87 2.08 2.23
N GLU A 300 -28.68 2.92 2.88
CA GLU A 300 -29.99 2.54 3.42
C GLU A 300 -31.14 3.02 2.50
N SER A 301 -30.86 3.98 1.64
CA SER A 301 -31.81 4.54 0.66
C SER A 301 -31.97 3.69 -0.61
N GLY A 302 -31.10 2.71 -0.82
CA GLY A 302 -31.01 1.95 -2.07
C GLY A 302 -30.28 2.70 -3.19
N GLU A 303 -29.67 3.85 -2.92
CA GLU A 303 -28.87 4.57 -3.90
C GLU A 303 -27.50 3.91 -4.09
N LEU A 304 -27.09 3.70 -5.35
CA LEU A 304 -25.72 3.39 -5.73
C LEU A 304 -25.08 4.66 -6.25
N LEU A 305 -24.16 5.22 -5.46
CA LEU A 305 -23.46 6.45 -5.77
C LEU A 305 -21.95 6.20 -5.76
N LEU A 306 -21.36 6.02 -6.92
CA LEU A 306 -19.90 5.93 -7.09
C LEU A 306 -19.36 7.31 -7.44
N ARG A 307 -18.50 7.85 -6.59
CA ARG A 307 -17.82 9.13 -6.81
C ARG A 307 -16.33 8.89 -7.02
N LYS A 308 -15.79 9.31 -8.17
CA LYS A 308 -14.37 9.15 -8.53
C LYS A 308 -13.88 7.71 -8.37
N ALA A 309 -14.72 6.76 -8.73
CA ALA A 309 -14.40 5.35 -8.69
C ALA A 309 -13.31 5.01 -9.73
N ARG A 310 -12.36 4.17 -9.34
CA ARG A 310 -11.24 3.76 -10.19
C ARG A 310 -11.23 2.24 -10.28
N HIS A 311 -11.00 1.71 -11.47
CA HIS A 311 -10.87 0.27 -11.65
C HIS A 311 -9.52 -0.19 -11.10
N PRO A 312 -9.44 -0.96 -10.00
CA PRO A 312 -8.19 -1.20 -9.27
C PRO A 312 -7.12 -1.88 -10.12
N LEU A 313 -7.50 -2.89 -10.90
CA LEU A 313 -6.57 -3.63 -11.74
C LEU A 313 -6.08 -2.80 -12.93
N LEU A 314 -6.98 -2.02 -13.56
CA LEU A 314 -6.59 -1.11 -14.65
C LEU A 314 -5.71 0.02 -14.16
N GLU A 315 -6.06 0.64 -13.03
CA GLU A 315 -5.23 1.68 -12.43
C GLU A 315 -3.81 1.19 -12.13
N ARG A 316 -3.69 -0.03 -11.57
CA ARG A 316 -2.39 -0.66 -11.31
C ARG A 316 -1.59 -0.90 -12.59
N ALA A 317 -2.25 -1.32 -13.68
CA ALA A 317 -1.60 -1.51 -14.98
C ALA A 317 -1.14 -0.17 -15.58
N LEU A 318 -2.03 0.84 -15.62
CA LEU A 318 -1.71 2.17 -16.14
C LEU A 318 -0.61 2.87 -15.33
N ARG A 319 -0.60 2.69 -14.01
CA ARG A 319 0.42 3.26 -13.12
C ARG A 319 1.81 2.70 -13.42
N LYS A 320 1.91 1.41 -13.80
CA LYS A 320 3.19 0.83 -14.28
C LYS A 320 3.68 1.45 -15.58
N GLU A 321 2.75 1.91 -16.43
CA GLU A 321 3.04 2.62 -17.68
C GLU A 321 3.21 4.14 -17.50
N GLY A 322 3.15 4.67 -16.28
CA GLY A 322 3.20 6.10 -16.00
C GLY A 322 1.95 6.88 -16.43
N ARG A 323 0.84 6.21 -16.68
CA ARG A 323 -0.43 6.78 -17.14
C ARG A 323 -1.43 6.89 -16.00
N ALA A 324 -2.22 7.96 -16.00
CA ALA A 324 -3.28 8.16 -15.03
C ALA A 324 -4.61 7.55 -15.52
N ILE A 325 -5.36 6.96 -14.59
CA ILE A 325 -6.73 6.51 -14.85
C ILE A 325 -7.69 7.68 -14.79
N VAL A 326 -8.72 7.69 -15.65
CA VAL A 326 -9.84 8.62 -15.56
C VAL A 326 -10.89 8.05 -14.61
N PRO A 327 -11.21 8.74 -13.49
CA PRO A 327 -12.16 8.23 -12.52
C PRO A 327 -13.60 8.25 -13.02
N LEU A 328 -14.36 7.23 -12.67
CA LEU A 328 -15.80 7.09 -12.96
C LEU A 328 -16.63 7.73 -11.86
N THR A 329 -17.68 8.47 -12.26
CA THR A 329 -18.78 8.86 -11.37
C THR A 329 -20.10 8.35 -11.98
N ALA A 330 -20.82 7.53 -11.21
CA ALA A 330 -22.08 6.93 -11.66
C ALA A 330 -23.08 6.94 -10.50
N THR A 331 -24.35 7.18 -10.84
CA THR A 331 -25.45 7.24 -9.85
C THR A 331 -26.62 6.40 -10.37
N LEU A 332 -27.10 5.48 -9.53
CA LEU A 332 -28.37 4.78 -9.70
C LEU A 332 -29.22 5.03 -8.46
N THR A 333 -30.51 5.25 -8.67
CA THR A 333 -31.47 5.51 -7.58
C THR A 333 -32.67 4.58 -7.76
N PRO A 334 -33.50 4.36 -6.76
CA PRO A 334 -34.73 3.57 -6.94
C PRO A 334 -35.64 4.07 -8.07
N ALA A 335 -35.60 5.37 -8.37
CA ALA A 335 -36.35 5.98 -9.47
C ALA A 335 -35.65 5.87 -10.83
N LYS A 336 -34.34 5.74 -10.85
CA LYS A 336 -33.48 5.59 -12.05
C LYS A 336 -32.44 4.50 -11.78
N HIS A 337 -32.89 3.25 -11.86
CA HIS A 337 -32.12 2.07 -11.40
C HIS A 337 -31.31 1.36 -12.51
N ILE A 338 -31.54 1.70 -13.81
CA ILE A 338 -30.76 1.17 -14.93
C ILE A 338 -29.99 2.29 -15.63
N LEU A 339 -28.69 2.15 -15.75
CA LEU A 339 -27.81 3.02 -16.53
C LEU A 339 -27.50 2.38 -17.88
N LEU A 340 -28.04 2.97 -18.95
CA LEU A 340 -27.80 2.52 -20.33
C LEU A 340 -26.67 3.32 -20.96
N ILE A 341 -25.48 2.73 -21.05
CA ILE A 341 -24.27 3.39 -21.54
C ILE A 341 -24.13 3.22 -23.06
N SER A 342 -23.96 4.32 -23.75
CA SER A 342 -23.72 4.32 -25.20
C SER A 342 -22.52 5.20 -25.57
N GLY A 343 -22.02 5.07 -26.80
CA GLY A 343 -20.85 5.77 -27.29
C GLY A 343 -19.92 4.87 -28.12
N PRO A 344 -18.74 5.36 -28.54
CA PRO A 344 -17.80 4.57 -29.36
C PRO A 344 -17.24 3.38 -28.56
N ASN A 345 -16.84 2.29 -29.25
CA ASN A 345 -16.29 1.09 -28.59
C ASN A 345 -15.02 1.39 -27.81
N ALA A 346 -14.12 2.19 -28.36
CA ALA A 346 -12.91 2.63 -27.69
C ALA A 346 -13.14 3.65 -26.54
N GLY A 347 -14.41 4.03 -26.26
CA GLY A 347 -14.76 5.01 -25.24
C GLY A 347 -14.69 4.54 -23.80
N GLY A 348 -14.49 3.24 -23.55
CA GLY A 348 -14.38 2.66 -22.21
C GLY A 348 -15.70 2.18 -21.59
N LYS A 349 -16.75 1.90 -22.39
CA LYS A 349 -18.07 1.39 -21.93
C LYS A 349 -17.94 0.14 -21.06
N SER A 350 -17.28 -0.90 -21.59
CA SER A 350 -17.07 -2.19 -20.88
C SER A 350 -16.22 -2.04 -19.62
N VAL A 351 -15.26 -1.10 -19.62
CA VAL A 351 -14.47 -0.78 -18.43
C VAL A 351 -15.34 -0.12 -17.37
N CYS A 352 -16.22 0.80 -17.75
CA CYS A 352 -17.17 1.45 -16.86
C CYS A 352 -18.08 0.41 -16.18
N LEU A 353 -18.68 -0.48 -16.96
CA LEU A 353 -19.53 -1.57 -16.49
C LEU A 353 -18.78 -2.51 -15.54
N LYS A 354 -17.58 -2.98 -15.94
CA LYS A 354 -16.72 -3.83 -15.09
C LYS A 354 -16.28 -3.13 -13.81
N THR A 355 -16.07 -1.81 -13.86
CA THR A 355 -15.72 -1.04 -12.67
C THR A 355 -16.86 -1.08 -11.65
N VAL A 356 -18.09 -0.83 -12.07
CA VAL A 356 -19.25 -0.89 -11.17
C VAL A 356 -19.38 -2.28 -10.56
N GLY A 357 -19.34 -3.32 -11.40
CA GLY A 357 -19.49 -4.70 -10.93
C GLY A 357 -18.39 -5.15 -9.97
N LEU A 358 -17.13 -4.90 -10.32
CA LEU A 358 -16.00 -5.28 -9.48
C LEU A 358 -16.02 -4.55 -8.12
N LEU A 359 -16.28 -3.25 -8.12
CA LEU A 359 -16.33 -2.48 -6.87
C LEU A 359 -17.52 -2.89 -5.99
N GLN A 360 -18.69 -3.18 -6.59
CA GLN A 360 -19.82 -3.70 -5.85
C GLN A 360 -19.52 -5.08 -5.24
N TYR A 361 -18.86 -5.95 -5.98
CA TYR A 361 -18.46 -7.27 -5.48
C TYR A 361 -17.43 -7.14 -4.34
N MET A 362 -16.40 -6.30 -4.53
CA MET A 362 -15.39 -6.02 -3.48
C MET A 362 -16.04 -5.48 -2.21
N PHE A 363 -16.96 -4.54 -2.33
CA PHE A 363 -17.71 -3.96 -1.22
C PHE A 363 -18.46 -5.02 -0.42
N GLN A 364 -19.25 -5.88 -1.08
CA GLN A 364 -20.00 -6.93 -0.40
C GLN A 364 -19.12 -8.08 0.11
N TRP A 365 -17.93 -8.23 -0.42
CA TRP A 365 -16.92 -9.13 0.12
C TRP A 365 -16.22 -8.56 1.37
N GLY A 366 -16.47 -7.29 1.69
CA GLY A 366 -15.90 -6.59 2.85
C GLY A 366 -14.51 -6.02 2.60
N MET A 367 -14.20 -5.66 1.35
CA MET A 367 -13.01 -4.90 0.98
C MET A 367 -13.31 -3.40 0.86
N LEU A 368 -12.34 -2.59 1.23
CA LEU A 368 -12.34 -1.18 0.88
C LEU A 368 -12.18 -1.02 -0.63
N ILE A 369 -12.78 0.01 -1.18
CA ILE A 369 -12.83 0.22 -2.63
C ILE A 369 -12.19 1.55 -3.05
N PRO A 370 -11.54 1.62 -4.21
CA PRO A 370 -10.88 2.83 -4.71
C PRO A 370 -11.88 3.86 -5.22
N THR A 371 -12.58 4.50 -4.28
CA THR A 371 -13.58 5.56 -4.53
C THR A 371 -13.38 6.72 -3.54
N SER A 372 -14.16 7.79 -3.72
CA SER A 372 -14.31 8.80 -2.65
C SER A 372 -15.04 8.20 -1.46
N GLU A 373 -14.67 8.55 -0.24
CA GLU A 373 -15.32 8.12 1.01
C GLU A 373 -16.82 8.51 1.10
N THR A 374 -17.25 9.46 0.26
CA THR A 374 -18.65 9.85 0.10
C THR A 374 -19.41 9.00 -0.91
N SER A 375 -18.82 7.90 -1.38
CA SER A 375 -19.53 6.92 -2.23
C SER A 375 -20.43 6.06 -1.37
N GLU A 376 -21.62 5.77 -1.89
CA GLU A 376 -22.66 5.04 -1.19
C GLU A 376 -23.11 3.85 -2.04
N LEU A 377 -23.12 2.65 -1.46
CA LEU A 377 -23.45 1.42 -2.19
C LEU A 377 -24.56 0.65 -1.45
N PRO A 378 -25.62 0.23 -2.18
CA PRO A 378 -26.63 -0.66 -1.63
C PRO A 378 -26.12 -2.10 -1.59
N VAL A 379 -26.80 -2.93 -0.83
CA VAL A 379 -26.51 -4.36 -0.76
C VAL A 379 -27.46 -5.11 -1.68
N PHE A 380 -26.91 -5.84 -2.64
CA PHE A 380 -27.66 -6.68 -3.57
C PHE A 380 -27.64 -8.15 -3.12
N ASP A 381 -28.75 -8.83 -3.32
CA ASP A 381 -28.82 -10.28 -3.04
C ASP A 381 -28.13 -11.07 -4.15
N ARG A 382 -28.14 -10.54 -5.38
CA ARG A 382 -27.54 -11.16 -6.55
C ARG A 382 -26.82 -10.14 -7.44
N ILE A 383 -25.72 -10.59 -8.04
CA ILE A 383 -25.03 -9.89 -9.13
C ILE A 383 -24.99 -10.84 -10.32
N MET A 384 -25.63 -10.46 -11.42
CA MET A 384 -25.73 -11.25 -12.64
C MET A 384 -25.00 -10.56 -13.79
N VAL A 385 -24.22 -11.32 -14.57
CA VAL A 385 -23.28 -10.74 -15.52
C VAL A 385 -23.35 -11.45 -16.86
N SER A 386 -23.57 -10.68 -17.93
CA SER A 386 -23.41 -11.11 -19.32
C SER A 386 -22.36 -10.20 -19.98
N ILE A 387 -21.09 -10.59 -19.90
CA ILE A 387 -19.93 -9.84 -20.39
C ILE A 387 -19.01 -10.79 -21.15
N GLY A 388 -18.58 -10.35 -22.33
CA GLY A 388 -17.60 -11.02 -23.15
C GLY A 388 -18.23 -12.10 -24.04
N ASP A 389 -17.56 -12.37 -25.15
CA ASP A 389 -17.88 -13.50 -26.01
C ASP A 389 -17.37 -14.77 -25.32
N ASP A 390 -18.28 -15.64 -24.89
CA ASP A 390 -17.95 -17.01 -24.48
C ASP A 390 -17.56 -17.81 -25.75
N GLN A 391 -16.56 -17.35 -26.51
CA GLN A 391 -15.94 -18.08 -27.62
C GLN A 391 -14.99 -19.15 -27.05
N SER A 392 -15.50 -20.02 -26.20
CA SER A 392 -14.80 -21.26 -25.93
C SER A 392 -15.16 -22.25 -27.04
N ILE A 393 -14.14 -22.83 -27.65
CA ILE A 393 -14.27 -23.90 -28.68
C ILE A 393 -15.10 -25.09 -28.15
N ASP A 394 -15.29 -25.16 -26.82
CA ASP A 394 -16.04 -26.19 -26.11
C ASP A 394 -17.57 -25.96 -26.04
N ASN A 395 -18.06 -24.76 -26.39
CA ASN A 395 -19.49 -24.45 -26.39
C ASN A 395 -19.97 -24.27 -27.82
N ASP A 396 -20.72 -25.22 -28.35
CA ASP A 396 -21.38 -25.21 -29.68
C ASP A 396 -22.49 -24.12 -29.84
N LEU A 397 -22.70 -23.26 -28.80
CA LEU A 397 -23.72 -22.22 -28.86
C LEU A 397 -23.15 -20.98 -29.56
N SER A 398 -23.89 -20.43 -30.52
CA SER A 398 -23.55 -19.12 -31.11
C SER A 398 -23.59 -18.03 -30.01
N THR A 399 -22.81 -16.96 -30.18
CA THR A 399 -22.74 -15.79 -29.25
C THR A 399 -24.13 -15.27 -28.85
N TYR A 400 -25.07 -15.28 -29.81
CA TYR A 400 -26.44 -14.83 -29.57
C TYR A 400 -27.26 -15.80 -28.70
N SER A 401 -27.08 -17.11 -28.88
CA SER A 401 -27.77 -18.13 -28.07
C SER A 401 -27.29 -18.08 -26.61
N SER A 402 -26.00 -17.87 -26.38
CA SER A 402 -25.45 -17.66 -25.03
C SER A 402 -26.01 -16.40 -24.38
N PHE A 403 -26.09 -15.32 -25.14
CA PHE A 403 -26.74 -14.08 -24.68
C PHE A 403 -28.22 -14.33 -24.29
N LEU A 404 -29.00 -15.02 -25.12
CA LEU A 404 -30.40 -15.33 -24.78
C LEU A 404 -30.54 -16.22 -23.56
N ALA A 405 -29.63 -17.17 -23.34
CA ALA A 405 -29.62 -18.01 -22.13
C ALA A 405 -29.33 -17.16 -20.87
N ASP A 406 -28.35 -16.25 -20.92
CA ASP A 406 -28.08 -15.32 -19.84
C ASP A 406 -29.32 -14.43 -19.56
N MET A 407 -29.99 -13.92 -20.61
CA MET A 407 -31.21 -13.10 -20.45
C MET A 407 -32.37 -13.89 -19.85
N GLN A 408 -32.54 -15.15 -20.26
CA GLN A 408 -33.57 -16.03 -19.68
C GLN A 408 -33.31 -16.23 -18.16
N ALA A 409 -32.05 -16.48 -17.77
CA ALA A 409 -31.69 -16.61 -16.38
C ALA A 409 -31.96 -15.30 -15.58
N MET A 410 -31.55 -14.15 -16.16
CA MET A 410 -31.84 -12.84 -15.56
C MET A 410 -33.35 -12.57 -15.42
N LEU A 411 -34.12 -12.86 -16.43
CA LEU A 411 -35.57 -12.70 -16.39
C LEU A 411 -36.26 -13.68 -15.43
N SER A 412 -35.67 -14.84 -15.14
CA SER A 412 -36.26 -15.79 -14.16
C SER A 412 -35.96 -15.41 -12.70
N GLU A 413 -34.78 -14.83 -12.43
CA GLU A 413 -34.27 -14.70 -11.08
C GLU A 413 -34.10 -13.25 -10.60
N ALA A 414 -34.01 -12.26 -11.50
CA ALA A 414 -33.73 -10.89 -11.13
C ALA A 414 -34.96 -10.18 -10.56
N ASP A 415 -34.71 -9.42 -9.48
CA ASP A 415 -35.67 -8.60 -8.74
C ASP A 415 -35.06 -7.22 -8.39
N ALA A 416 -35.79 -6.43 -7.62
CA ALA A 416 -35.33 -5.10 -7.17
C ALA A 416 -34.07 -5.10 -6.29
N ARG A 417 -33.58 -6.26 -5.84
CA ARG A 417 -32.35 -6.43 -5.08
C ARG A 417 -31.25 -7.13 -5.90
N THR A 418 -31.39 -7.09 -7.21
CA THR A 418 -30.44 -7.69 -8.15
C THR A 418 -29.73 -6.59 -8.94
N LEU A 419 -28.39 -6.71 -9.09
CA LEU A 419 -27.60 -5.90 -10.00
C LEU A 419 -27.28 -6.71 -11.26
N VAL A 420 -27.72 -6.23 -12.43
CA VAL A 420 -27.41 -6.85 -13.72
C VAL A 420 -26.36 -6.02 -14.47
N LEU A 421 -25.40 -6.69 -15.08
CA LEU A 421 -24.30 -6.10 -15.83
C LEU A 421 -24.27 -6.74 -17.22
N VAL A 422 -24.67 -5.99 -18.27
CA VAL A 422 -24.76 -6.53 -19.61
C VAL A 422 -23.95 -5.69 -20.58
N ASP A 423 -22.98 -6.31 -21.23
CA ASP A 423 -22.18 -5.65 -22.27
C ASP A 423 -22.73 -5.95 -23.67
N GLU A 424 -22.70 -4.96 -24.54
CA GLU A 424 -23.20 -5.04 -25.95
C GLU A 424 -24.63 -5.63 -26.10
N PHE A 425 -25.56 -5.09 -25.31
CA PHE A 425 -26.92 -5.61 -25.20
C PHE A 425 -27.64 -5.67 -26.50
N GLY A 426 -28.09 -6.88 -26.87
CA GLY A 426 -28.80 -7.20 -28.10
C GLY A 426 -27.93 -7.52 -29.31
N SER A 427 -26.59 -7.51 -29.20
CA SER A 427 -25.66 -7.83 -30.28
C SER A 427 -25.68 -9.31 -30.69
N GLY A 428 -25.08 -9.65 -31.80
CA GLY A 428 -24.87 -11.04 -32.28
C GLY A 428 -25.96 -11.60 -33.19
N THR A 429 -26.96 -10.79 -33.59
CA THR A 429 -28.03 -11.17 -34.53
C THR A 429 -28.37 -10.02 -35.46
N GLU A 430 -29.41 -10.22 -36.28
CA GLU A 430 -29.93 -9.20 -37.18
C GLU A 430 -30.34 -7.94 -36.34
N PRO A 431 -29.87 -6.73 -36.70
CA PRO A 431 -29.99 -5.54 -35.87
C PRO A 431 -31.43 -5.15 -35.51
N ALA A 432 -32.40 -5.29 -36.39
CA ALA A 432 -33.78 -4.91 -36.10
C ALA A 432 -34.43 -5.87 -35.10
N ALA A 433 -34.25 -7.18 -35.30
CA ALA A 433 -34.79 -8.19 -34.39
C ALA A 433 -34.06 -8.17 -33.02
N GLY A 434 -32.72 -8.09 -33.03
CA GLY A 434 -31.93 -7.98 -31.81
C GLY A 434 -32.26 -6.77 -30.98
N GLY A 435 -32.43 -5.60 -31.63
CA GLY A 435 -32.83 -4.36 -30.97
C GLY A 435 -34.25 -4.42 -30.37
N ALA A 436 -35.23 -5.01 -31.08
CA ALA A 436 -36.59 -5.15 -30.58
C ALA A 436 -36.69 -6.11 -29.37
N ILE A 437 -35.98 -7.25 -29.43
CA ILE A 437 -35.91 -8.21 -28.31
C ILE A 437 -35.23 -7.57 -27.09
N ALA A 438 -34.12 -6.86 -27.30
CA ALA A 438 -33.40 -6.18 -26.25
C ALA A 438 -34.27 -5.10 -25.59
N GLU A 439 -35.06 -4.33 -26.33
CA GLU A 439 -35.99 -3.33 -25.79
C GLU A 439 -37.07 -3.96 -24.94
N ALA A 440 -37.66 -5.09 -25.41
CA ALA A 440 -38.66 -5.80 -24.62
C ALA A 440 -38.11 -6.35 -23.30
N ILE A 441 -36.90 -6.90 -23.33
CA ILE A 441 -36.19 -7.36 -22.13
C ILE A 441 -35.88 -6.19 -21.19
N LEU A 442 -35.39 -5.06 -21.72
CA LEU A 442 -35.09 -3.88 -20.95
C LEU A 442 -36.36 -3.33 -20.24
N ALA A 443 -37.48 -3.29 -20.95
CA ALA A 443 -38.77 -2.85 -20.39
C ALA A 443 -39.25 -3.77 -19.26
N GLU A 444 -39.01 -5.08 -19.34
CA GLU A 444 -39.36 -6.03 -18.29
C GLU A 444 -38.41 -5.92 -17.08
N LEU A 445 -37.11 -5.72 -17.28
CA LEU A 445 -36.16 -5.46 -16.18
C LEU A 445 -36.48 -4.14 -15.46
N ASP A 446 -36.85 -3.11 -16.22
CA ASP A 446 -37.32 -1.83 -15.68
C ASP A 446 -38.59 -2.00 -14.83
N ARG A 447 -39.58 -2.69 -15.34
CA ARG A 447 -40.85 -2.97 -14.63
C ARG A 447 -40.62 -3.71 -13.29
N ARG A 448 -39.57 -4.56 -13.22
CA ARG A 448 -39.21 -5.29 -11.99
C ARG A 448 -38.37 -4.46 -11.00
N GLY A 449 -37.93 -3.28 -11.38
CA GLY A 449 -37.07 -2.43 -10.57
C GLY A 449 -35.63 -2.96 -10.44
N VAL A 450 -35.16 -3.79 -11.37
CA VAL A 450 -33.82 -4.39 -11.36
C VAL A 450 -32.78 -3.30 -11.56
N TYR A 451 -31.78 -3.27 -10.70
CA TYR A 451 -30.63 -2.37 -10.90
C TYR A 451 -29.74 -2.88 -12.02
N GLY A 452 -29.26 -1.98 -12.89
CA GLY A 452 -28.47 -2.42 -14.02
C GLY A 452 -27.49 -1.40 -14.57
N VAL A 453 -26.37 -1.90 -15.08
CA VAL A 453 -25.48 -1.15 -15.98
C VAL A 453 -25.39 -1.94 -17.28
N ILE A 454 -25.86 -1.33 -18.36
CA ILE A 454 -26.04 -1.99 -19.65
C ILE A 454 -25.35 -1.13 -20.70
N THR A 455 -24.53 -1.75 -21.56
CA THR A 455 -23.94 -1.03 -22.70
C THR A 455 -24.68 -1.41 -23.99
N THR A 456 -24.84 -0.46 -24.89
CA THR A 456 -25.51 -0.73 -26.18
C THR A 456 -25.05 0.19 -27.31
N HIS A 457 -25.27 -0.27 -28.53
CA HIS A 457 -25.17 0.51 -29.76
C HIS A 457 -26.53 0.87 -30.36
N TYR A 458 -27.60 0.24 -29.89
CA TYR A 458 -28.93 0.37 -30.51
C TYR A 458 -29.61 1.69 -30.18
N THR A 459 -30.13 2.36 -31.24
CA THR A 459 -30.77 3.67 -31.12
C THR A 459 -32.16 3.58 -30.44
N ASN A 460 -32.92 2.50 -30.69
CA ASN A 460 -34.22 2.28 -30.03
C ASN A 460 -34.11 2.19 -28.50
N LEU A 461 -33.08 1.51 -27.99
CA LEU A 461 -32.81 1.45 -26.55
C LEU A 461 -32.48 2.85 -25.95
N LYS A 462 -31.74 3.67 -26.70
CA LYS A 462 -31.44 5.07 -26.27
C LYS A 462 -32.71 5.92 -26.22
N LEU A 463 -33.62 5.71 -27.16
CA LEU A 463 -34.91 6.37 -27.19
C LEU A 463 -35.82 5.89 -26.03
N PHE A 464 -35.85 4.57 -25.79
CA PHE A 464 -36.56 4.02 -24.62
C PHE A 464 -36.10 4.68 -23.31
N ALA A 465 -34.79 4.78 -23.11
CA ALA A 465 -34.18 5.39 -21.92
C ALA A 465 -34.36 6.92 -21.83
N ALA A 466 -34.85 7.59 -22.89
CA ALA A 466 -35.21 9.00 -22.86
C ALA A 466 -36.63 9.24 -22.37
N GLY A 467 -37.43 8.18 -22.21
CA GLY A 467 -38.81 8.24 -21.71
C GLY A 467 -38.90 8.38 -20.18
N GLU A 468 -40.17 8.46 -19.70
CA GLU A 468 -40.48 8.47 -18.26
C GLU A 468 -40.45 7.03 -17.69
N ASN A 469 -39.28 6.43 -17.53
CA ASN A 469 -39.08 5.10 -17.01
C ASN A 469 -37.90 5.07 -16.03
N GLY A 470 -37.58 3.92 -15.43
CA GLY A 470 -36.47 3.73 -14.51
C GLY A 470 -35.08 3.67 -15.16
N VAL A 471 -35.00 3.83 -16.47
CA VAL A 471 -33.75 3.79 -17.23
C VAL A 471 -33.19 5.19 -17.44
N VAL A 472 -31.88 5.34 -17.37
CA VAL A 472 -31.20 6.62 -17.63
C VAL A 472 -30.11 6.42 -18.67
N ASN A 473 -30.07 7.26 -19.70
CA ASN A 473 -28.98 7.27 -20.67
C ASN A 473 -27.65 7.71 -20.03
N GLY A 474 -26.55 7.09 -20.44
CA GLY A 474 -25.18 7.47 -20.17
C GLY A 474 -24.38 7.57 -21.46
N ALA A 475 -23.64 8.67 -21.63
CA ALA A 475 -22.76 8.89 -22.77
C ALA A 475 -21.29 8.80 -22.34
N MET A 476 -20.50 7.96 -23.00
CA MET A 476 -19.05 8.08 -22.91
C MET A 476 -18.59 9.28 -23.73
N GLN A 477 -17.96 10.26 -23.06
CA GLN A 477 -17.52 11.48 -23.70
C GLN A 477 -16.38 11.24 -24.69
N PHE A 478 -16.42 11.97 -25.80
CA PHE A 478 -15.47 11.88 -26.87
C PHE A 478 -15.08 13.27 -27.37
N ASP A 479 -13.80 13.51 -27.53
CA ASP A 479 -13.31 14.77 -28.13
C ASP A 479 -13.47 14.68 -29.66
N ALA A 480 -14.51 15.33 -30.16
CA ALA A 480 -14.79 15.34 -31.61
C ALA A 480 -13.73 16.11 -32.44
N LYS A 481 -12.93 17.01 -31.84
CA LYS A 481 -11.88 17.77 -32.54
C LYS A 481 -10.63 16.90 -32.72
N ASN A 482 -10.18 16.25 -31.65
CA ASN A 482 -9.01 15.39 -31.66
C ASN A 482 -9.35 13.93 -31.97
N ILE A 483 -10.63 13.61 -32.09
CA ILE A 483 -11.19 12.26 -32.28
C ILE A 483 -10.52 11.28 -31.30
N ALA A 484 -10.58 11.60 -30.00
CA ALA A 484 -10.00 10.81 -28.91
C ALA A 484 -11.03 10.56 -27.80
N PRO A 485 -11.05 9.37 -27.17
CA PRO A 485 -11.91 9.12 -26.05
C PRO A 485 -11.45 9.89 -24.82
N LEU A 486 -12.39 10.51 -24.11
CA LEU A 486 -12.13 11.20 -22.83
C LEU A 486 -12.31 10.26 -21.64
N PHE A 487 -12.87 9.07 -21.82
CA PHE A 487 -13.17 8.06 -20.80
C PHE A 487 -14.03 8.60 -19.64
N GLN A 488 -14.78 9.67 -19.86
CA GLN A 488 -15.68 10.27 -18.87
C GLN A 488 -17.12 9.88 -19.20
N LEU A 489 -17.86 9.45 -18.18
CA LEU A 489 -19.29 9.15 -18.27
C LEU A 489 -20.11 10.39 -17.96
N GLU A 490 -21.02 10.74 -18.85
CA GLU A 490 -22.02 11.79 -18.65
C GLU A 490 -23.42 11.15 -18.60
N THR A 491 -24.09 11.23 -17.45
CA THR A 491 -25.42 10.64 -17.27
C THR A 491 -26.52 11.57 -17.76
N GLY A 492 -27.61 10.96 -18.28
CA GLY A 492 -28.79 11.64 -18.76
C GLY A 492 -28.77 12.06 -20.22
N LEU A 493 -27.71 11.75 -20.95
CA LEU A 493 -27.62 12.00 -22.36
C LEU A 493 -27.23 10.70 -23.09
N PRO A 494 -27.83 10.40 -24.25
CA PRO A 494 -27.37 9.29 -25.08
C PRO A 494 -26.05 9.64 -25.77
N GLY A 495 -25.12 8.66 -25.84
CA GLY A 495 -23.85 8.80 -26.53
C GLY A 495 -23.97 8.59 -28.05
N ASN A 496 -23.15 9.30 -28.80
CA ASN A 496 -22.98 9.10 -30.25
C ASN A 496 -21.92 8.06 -30.56
N SER A 497 -22.06 7.33 -31.65
CA SER A 497 -21.08 6.34 -32.08
C SER A 497 -19.83 6.96 -32.74
N PHE A 498 -19.94 8.19 -33.26
CA PHE A 498 -18.88 8.89 -34.02
C PHE A 498 -18.26 8.05 -35.14
N ALA A 499 -19.06 7.15 -35.74
CA ALA A 499 -18.58 6.19 -36.75
C ALA A 499 -18.03 6.89 -37.99
N PHE A 500 -18.72 7.91 -38.50
CA PHE A 500 -18.34 8.64 -39.72
C PHE A 500 -17.09 9.51 -39.44
N GLU A 501 -17.03 10.17 -38.28
CA GLU A 501 -15.87 10.97 -37.88
C GLU A 501 -14.63 10.08 -37.71
N LEU A 502 -14.80 8.90 -37.12
CA LEU A 502 -13.72 7.95 -36.95
C LEU A 502 -13.25 7.40 -38.32
N ALA A 503 -14.18 7.09 -39.24
CA ALA A 503 -13.86 6.64 -40.58
C ALA A 503 -13.02 7.69 -41.35
N ARG A 504 -13.38 8.98 -41.23
CA ARG A 504 -12.59 10.10 -41.79
C ARG A 504 -11.17 10.14 -41.22
N LYS A 505 -11.05 10.01 -39.90
CA LYS A 505 -9.75 10.02 -39.24
C LYS A 505 -8.86 8.84 -39.66
N MET A 506 -9.45 7.68 -39.84
CA MET A 506 -8.76 6.46 -40.27
C MET A 506 -8.36 6.50 -41.75
N GLY A 507 -8.69 7.59 -42.43
CA GLY A 507 -8.25 7.84 -43.81
C GLY A 507 -9.17 7.27 -44.91
N LEU A 508 -10.42 6.92 -44.58
CA LEU A 508 -11.38 6.58 -45.63
C LEU A 508 -11.62 7.79 -46.53
N PRO A 509 -11.67 7.61 -47.87
CA PRO A 509 -11.94 8.68 -48.80
C PRO A 509 -13.27 9.40 -48.51
N GLU A 510 -13.26 10.74 -48.51
CA GLU A 510 -14.44 11.54 -48.17
C GLU A 510 -15.66 11.22 -49.02
N ALA A 511 -15.46 10.84 -50.30
CA ALA A 511 -16.54 10.40 -51.20
C ALA A 511 -17.26 9.15 -50.65
N ILE A 512 -16.52 8.18 -50.08
CA ILE A 512 -17.10 6.97 -49.51
C ILE A 512 -17.83 7.30 -48.22
N VAL A 513 -17.27 8.16 -47.36
CA VAL A 513 -17.90 8.53 -46.11
C VAL A 513 -19.20 9.30 -46.33
N LYS A 514 -19.22 10.20 -47.34
CA LYS A 514 -20.40 10.94 -47.73
C LYS A 514 -21.47 10.05 -48.32
N ASP A 515 -21.12 9.11 -49.22
CA ASP A 515 -22.06 8.11 -49.74
C ASP A 515 -22.66 7.25 -48.61
N ALA A 516 -21.83 6.90 -47.60
CA ALA A 516 -22.32 6.15 -46.44
C ALA A 516 -23.26 7.00 -45.55
N GLU A 517 -22.99 8.31 -45.36
CA GLU A 517 -23.88 9.23 -44.68
C GLU A 517 -25.23 9.35 -45.39
N ASP A 518 -25.22 9.47 -46.74
CA ASP A 518 -26.40 9.57 -47.56
C ASP A 518 -27.23 8.25 -47.50
N ARG A 519 -26.59 7.08 -47.50
CA ARG A 519 -27.25 5.76 -47.34
C ARG A 519 -27.80 5.51 -45.94
N ALA A 520 -27.19 6.08 -44.89
CA ALA A 520 -27.69 5.96 -43.53
C ALA A 520 -29.04 6.67 -43.32
N GLY A 521 -29.41 7.58 -44.24
CA GLY A 521 -30.71 8.27 -44.28
C GLY A 521 -30.79 9.51 -43.44
N GLU A 522 -31.65 10.46 -43.87
CA GLU A 522 -31.88 11.75 -43.17
C GLU A 522 -32.41 11.58 -41.74
N GLU A 523 -33.15 10.50 -41.47
CA GLU A 523 -33.75 10.21 -40.19
C GLU A 523 -32.65 9.87 -39.15
N TYR A 524 -31.65 9.06 -39.48
CA TYR A 524 -30.51 8.71 -38.62
C TYR A 524 -29.65 9.94 -38.35
N VAL A 525 -29.33 10.71 -39.40
CA VAL A 525 -28.54 11.95 -39.28
C VAL A 525 -29.29 13.04 -38.49
N GLY A 526 -30.63 13.10 -38.68
CA GLY A 526 -31.50 14.03 -37.94
C GLY A 526 -31.58 13.72 -36.44
N ILE A 527 -31.71 12.47 -36.06
CA ILE A 527 -31.72 12.03 -34.67
C ILE A 527 -30.36 12.35 -34.00
N GLU A 528 -29.25 12.01 -34.66
CA GLU A 528 -27.91 12.34 -34.11
C GLU A 528 -27.69 13.85 -33.93
N ARG A 529 -28.16 14.65 -34.90
CA ARG A 529 -28.05 16.13 -34.83
C ARG A 529 -28.88 16.70 -33.70
N ASN A 530 -30.08 16.20 -33.47
CA ASN A 530 -30.92 16.60 -32.35
C ASN A 530 -30.35 16.18 -30.98
N LEU A 531 -29.82 14.98 -30.88
CA LEU A 531 -29.13 14.51 -29.70
C LEU A 531 -27.92 15.38 -29.35
N ARG A 532 -27.11 15.79 -30.37
CA ARG A 532 -26.00 16.73 -30.21
C ARG A 532 -26.46 18.11 -29.69
N LYS A 533 -27.63 18.61 -30.16
CA LYS A 533 -28.19 19.89 -29.71
C LYS A 533 -28.66 19.84 -28.27
N ILE A 534 -29.33 18.75 -27.87
CA ILE A 534 -29.75 18.48 -26.51
C ILE A 534 -28.52 18.36 -25.58
N ALA A 535 -27.48 17.65 -26.00
CA ALA A 535 -26.22 17.53 -25.30
C ALA A 535 -25.54 18.88 -25.01
N ARG A 536 -25.48 19.76 -26.00
CA ARG A 536 -24.93 21.12 -25.82
C ARG A 536 -25.71 21.94 -24.81
N ASN A 537 -27.04 21.94 -24.92
CA ASN A 537 -27.90 22.71 -24.02
C ASN A 537 -27.78 22.23 -22.57
N ARG A 538 -27.66 20.92 -22.39
CA ARG A 538 -27.52 20.32 -21.04
C ARG A 538 -26.15 20.59 -20.44
N ARG A 539 -25.06 20.54 -21.20
CA ARG A 539 -23.75 20.94 -20.73
C ARG A 539 -23.71 22.38 -20.22
N ALA A 540 -24.38 23.31 -20.95
CA ALA A 540 -24.48 24.68 -20.53
C ALA A 540 -25.30 24.86 -19.22
N LEU A 541 -26.27 23.98 -19.00
CA LEU A 541 -27.05 23.93 -17.75
C LEU A 541 -26.23 23.32 -16.60
N ASP A 542 -25.52 22.24 -16.86
CA ASP A 542 -24.68 21.57 -15.86
C ASP A 542 -23.48 22.42 -15.43
N GLU A 543 -22.88 23.17 -16.35
CA GLU A 543 -21.87 24.18 -16.00
C GLU A 543 -22.40 25.27 -15.05
N LYS A 544 -23.63 25.72 -15.28
CA LYS A 544 -24.31 26.68 -14.36
C LYS A 544 -24.62 26.04 -13.02
N LEU A 545 -25.11 24.81 -13.01
CA LEU A 545 -25.40 24.07 -11.77
C LEU A 545 -24.14 23.77 -10.98
N THR A 546 -23.03 23.43 -11.67
CA THR A 546 -21.73 23.18 -11.03
C THR A 546 -21.17 24.45 -10.38
N LYS A 547 -21.36 25.62 -11.01
CA LYS A 547 -21.01 26.92 -10.40
C LYS A 547 -21.84 27.21 -9.16
N ILE A 548 -23.16 26.92 -9.20
CA ILE A 548 -24.04 27.09 -8.05
C ILE A 548 -23.61 26.16 -6.91
N ARG A 549 -23.39 24.85 -7.18
CA ARG A 549 -22.94 23.88 -6.18
C ARG A 549 -21.58 24.22 -5.58
N ALA A 550 -20.64 24.76 -6.39
CA ALA A 550 -19.36 25.23 -5.89
C ALA A 550 -19.52 26.43 -4.94
N THR A 551 -20.49 27.31 -5.21
CA THR A 551 -20.83 28.44 -4.34
C THR A 551 -21.47 27.97 -3.04
N ASP A 552 -22.39 27.01 -3.10
CA ASP A 552 -23.02 26.39 -1.93
C ASP A 552 -21.99 25.68 -1.03
N LYS A 553 -21.08 24.91 -1.63
CA LYS A 553 -20.02 24.23 -0.87
C LYS A 553 -19.05 25.21 -0.20
N THR A 554 -18.78 26.35 -0.83
CA THR A 554 -18.00 27.43 -0.19
C THR A 554 -18.79 28.09 0.96
N LEU A 555 -20.10 28.19 0.82
CA LEU A 555 -20.99 28.73 1.87
C LEU A 555 -21.05 27.78 3.09
N GLU A 556 -21.21 26.47 2.85
CA GLU A 556 -21.16 25.44 3.90
C GLU A 556 -19.80 25.46 4.62
N ALA A 557 -18.68 25.42 3.90
CA ALA A 557 -17.35 25.44 4.50
C ALA A 557 -17.10 26.73 5.34
N VAL A 558 -17.69 27.87 4.94
CA VAL A 558 -17.65 29.12 5.70
C VAL A 558 -18.52 29.02 6.96
N THR A 559 -19.68 28.39 6.84
CA THR A 559 -20.61 28.20 7.98
C THR A 559 -20.00 27.27 9.03
N ASP A 560 -19.43 26.13 8.60
CA ASP A 560 -18.73 25.18 9.48
C ASP A 560 -17.54 25.80 10.18
N LYS A 561 -16.79 26.63 9.47
CA LYS A 561 -15.67 27.37 10.05
C LYS A 561 -16.14 28.34 11.13
N TYR A 562 -17.24 29.08 10.89
CA TYR A 562 -17.81 29.97 11.91
C TYR A 562 -18.38 29.21 13.11
N GLN A 563 -19.00 28.05 12.89
CA GLN A 563 -19.47 27.19 14.00
C GLN A 563 -18.29 26.66 14.85
N LYS A 564 -17.22 26.21 14.21
CA LYS A 564 -15.99 25.81 14.93
C LYS A 564 -15.38 26.99 15.73
N GLU A 565 -15.21 28.14 15.11
CA GLU A 565 -14.71 29.33 15.80
C GLU A 565 -15.57 29.73 17.01
N LEU A 566 -16.92 29.57 16.87
CA LEU A 566 -17.83 29.80 18.00
C LEU A 566 -17.69 28.78 19.13
N GLN A 567 -17.46 27.51 18.78
CA GLN A 567 -17.19 26.46 19.78
C GLN A 567 -15.87 26.69 20.49
N ASP A 568 -14.81 27.02 19.74
CA ASP A 568 -13.50 27.31 20.30
C ASP A 568 -13.53 28.51 21.25
N ILE A 569 -14.29 29.58 20.91
CA ILE A 569 -14.49 30.76 21.79
C ILE A 569 -15.26 30.36 23.05
N LYS A 570 -16.30 29.53 22.95
CA LYS A 570 -17.05 29.04 24.11
C LYS A 570 -16.14 28.18 25.03
N GLN A 571 -15.32 27.32 24.45
CA GLN A 571 -14.40 26.49 25.21
C GLN A 571 -13.30 27.32 25.86
N LEU A 572 -12.73 28.28 25.15
CA LEU A 572 -11.72 29.21 25.69
C LEU A 572 -12.30 30.02 26.86
N ARG A 573 -13.53 30.52 26.72
CA ARG A 573 -14.22 31.24 27.80
C ARG A 573 -14.42 30.35 29.04
N LYS A 574 -14.81 29.09 28.84
CA LYS A 574 -14.97 28.13 29.94
C LYS A 574 -13.63 27.85 30.63
N ASN A 575 -12.57 27.61 29.88
CA ASN A 575 -11.24 27.35 30.43
C ASN A 575 -10.72 28.55 31.26
N ILE A 576 -10.92 29.79 30.75
CA ILE A 576 -10.53 31.02 31.48
C ILE A 576 -11.31 31.16 32.78
N LEU A 577 -12.61 30.84 32.82
CA LEU A 577 -13.42 30.87 34.03
C LEU A 577 -13.00 29.80 35.05
N ASP A 578 -12.70 28.57 34.58
CA ASP A 578 -12.25 27.49 35.43
C ASP A 578 -10.85 27.76 36.03
N GLU A 579 -9.97 28.37 35.24
CA GLU A 579 -8.62 28.77 35.69
C GLU A 579 -8.70 29.91 36.71
N ALA A 580 -9.52 30.94 36.45
CA ALA A 580 -9.78 32.02 37.39
C ALA A 580 -10.40 31.53 38.70
N ARG A 581 -11.25 30.51 38.66
CA ARG A 581 -11.84 29.91 39.87
C ARG A 581 -10.80 29.13 40.67
N LYS A 582 -9.93 28.37 40.03
CA LYS A 582 -8.82 27.67 40.71
C LYS A 582 -7.83 28.64 41.36
N GLU A 583 -7.45 29.71 40.65
CA GLU A 583 -6.61 30.74 41.21
C GLU A 583 -7.27 31.40 42.44
N ALA A 584 -8.57 31.71 42.38
CA ALA A 584 -9.28 32.30 43.52
C ALA A 584 -9.31 31.32 44.71
N GLU A 585 -9.54 30.04 44.49
CA GLU A 585 -9.50 29.01 45.56
C GLU A 585 -8.09 28.87 46.17
N GLU A 586 -7.01 28.93 45.39
CA GLU A 586 -5.64 28.93 45.91
C GLU A 586 -5.33 30.17 46.72
N ILE A 587 -5.74 31.34 46.27
CA ILE A 587 -5.56 32.60 47.02
C ILE A 587 -6.26 32.53 48.36
N VAL A 588 -7.50 32.03 48.42
CA VAL A 588 -8.27 31.88 49.67
C VAL A 588 -7.59 30.86 50.60
N ARG A 589 -7.10 29.74 50.05
CA ARG A 589 -6.42 28.69 50.83
C ARG A 589 -5.10 29.22 51.41
N ASN A 590 -4.33 29.98 50.64
CA ASN A 590 -3.08 30.57 51.11
C ASN A 590 -3.32 31.68 52.15
N ALA A 591 -4.33 32.52 51.96
CA ALA A 591 -4.74 33.53 52.93
C ALA A 591 -5.17 32.89 54.29
N ASN A 592 -6.00 31.82 54.21
CA ASN A 592 -6.41 31.10 55.44
C ASN A 592 -5.22 30.46 56.16
N ARG A 593 -4.27 29.90 55.42
CA ARG A 593 -3.03 29.31 56.02
C ARG A 593 -2.18 30.35 56.67
N GLN A 594 -2.09 31.55 56.07
CA GLN A 594 -1.32 32.66 56.65
C GLN A 594 -2.00 33.23 57.91
N VAL A 595 -3.33 33.33 57.92
CA VAL A 595 -4.13 33.73 59.10
C VAL A 595 -3.96 32.73 60.24
N GLU A 596 -4.05 31.41 59.93
CA GLU A 596 -3.83 30.34 60.93
C GLU A 596 -2.40 30.38 61.48
N ASN A 597 -1.39 30.54 60.63
CA ASN A 597 -0.01 30.71 61.11
C ASN A 597 0.17 31.94 61.99
N THR A 598 -0.44 33.05 61.62
CA THR A 598 -0.40 34.30 62.44
C THR A 598 -1.07 34.11 63.79
N ILE A 599 -2.24 33.45 63.82
CA ILE A 599 -2.94 33.11 65.07
C ILE A 599 -2.10 32.15 65.94
N ARG A 600 -1.45 31.15 65.30
CA ARG A 600 -0.54 30.24 66.03
C ARG A 600 0.65 30.94 66.62
N THR A 601 1.34 31.82 65.91
CA THR A 601 2.44 32.61 66.33
C THR A 601 2.07 33.54 67.48
N ILE A 602 0.88 34.18 67.42
CA ILE A 602 0.35 35.02 68.54
C ILE A 602 0.02 34.20 69.74
N LYS A 603 -0.47 32.96 69.64
CA LYS A 603 -0.75 32.05 70.71
C LYS A 603 0.53 31.50 71.38
N GLU A 604 1.51 31.11 70.57
CA GLU A 604 2.80 30.57 71.08
C GLU A 604 3.67 31.59 71.73
N SER A 605 3.59 32.86 71.34
CA SER A 605 4.32 33.98 71.93
C SER A 605 3.66 34.57 73.17
N GLN A 606 2.70 33.93 73.82
CA GLN A 606 1.98 34.38 75.00
C GLN A 606 1.49 35.82 74.94
N ALA A 607 1.14 36.33 73.77
CA ALA A 607 0.68 37.68 73.52
C ALA A 607 1.68 38.80 73.90
N GLU A 608 2.98 38.56 73.79
CA GLU A 608 3.97 39.61 73.91
C GLU A 608 3.76 40.71 72.90
N LYS A 609 3.79 41.95 73.30
CA LYS A 609 3.40 43.14 72.48
C LYS A 609 4.24 43.32 71.22
N GLU A 610 5.51 42.91 71.20
CA GLU A 610 6.41 42.99 70.02
C GLU A 610 6.20 41.88 69.02
N ALA A 611 6.03 40.60 69.47
CA ALA A 611 5.79 39.46 68.65
C ALA A 611 4.42 39.56 67.96
N THR A 612 3.38 40.06 68.65
CA THR A 612 2.05 40.32 68.09
C THR A 612 2.07 41.42 67.04
N LYS A 613 2.90 42.45 67.17
CA LYS A 613 3.08 43.54 66.20
C LYS A 613 3.83 43.02 64.96
N GLY A 614 4.85 42.16 65.15
CA GLY A 614 5.59 41.52 64.05
C GLY A 614 4.69 40.59 63.21
N ALA A 615 3.91 39.73 63.88
CA ALA A 615 2.98 38.80 63.14
C ALA A 615 1.84 39.53 62.37
N ARG A 616 1.35 40.67 62.95
CA ARG A 616 0.38 41.55 62.25
C ARG A 616 1.02 42.30 61.09
N GLY A 617 2.30 42.72 61.17
CA GLY A 617 3.06 43.32 60.11
C GLY A 617 3.21 42.33 58.93
N GLN A 618 3.61 41.09 59.17
CA GLN A 618 3.74 40.02 58.12
C GLN A 618 2.42 39.73 57.42
N LEU A 619 1.29 39.72 58.16
CA LEU A 619 -0.01 39.52 57.52
C LEU A 619 -0.42 40.72 56.66
N GLN A 620 -0.06 41.94 57.11
CA GLN A 620 -0.35 43.17 56.38
C GLN A 620 0.50 43.29 55.10
N ASP A 621 1.78 42.90 55.15
CA ASP A 621 2.67 42.81 53.99
C ASP A 621 2.21 41.77 52.99
N PHE A 622 1.73 40.59 53.46
CA PHE A 622 1.16 39.54 52.61
C PHE A 622 -0.12 40.02 51.89
N LEU A 623 -1.01 40.72 52.61
CA LEU A 623 -2.22 41.30 52.01
C LEU A 623 -1.90 42.42 50.99
N GLY A 624 -0.85 43.21 51.26
CA GLY A 624 -0.31 44.23 50.35
C GLY A 624 0.21 43.60 49.05
N ALA A 625 1.06 42.59 49.17
CA ALA A 625 1.62 41.82 48.03
C ALA A 625 0.53 41.11 47.20
N LEU A 626 -0.54 40.63 47.85
CA LEU A 626 -1.69 40.04 47.18
C LEU A 626 -2.49 41.07 46.38
N ALA A 627 -2.59 42.32 46.89
CA ALA A 627 -3.28 43.41 46.18
C ALA A 627 -2.48 43.90 44.96
N GLU A 628 -1.13 44.01 45.10
CA GLU A 628 -0.25 44.37 43.99
C GLU A 628 -0.27 43.31 42.86
N LYS A 629 -0.15 42.02 43.25
CA LYS A 629 -0.22 40.92 42.28
C LYS A 629 -1.56 40.89 41.50
N LYS A 630 -2.66 41.24 42.15
CA LYS A 630 -3.98 41.36 41.54
C LYS A 630 -4.05 42.52 40.54
N MET A 631 -3.38 43.62 40.75
CA MET A 631 -3.33 44.75 39.83
C MET A 631 -2.47 44.45 38.61
N ASP A 632 -1.33 43.80 38.78
CA ASP A 632 -0.44 43.41 37.67
C ASP A 632 -1.03 42.33 36.80
N ASP A 633 -1.67 41.31 37.37
CA ASP A 633 -2.38 40.27 36.61
C ASP A 633 -3.58 40.81 35.80
N LYS A 634 -4.30 41.80 36.35
CA LYS A 634 -5.40 42.43 35.63
C LYS A 634 -4.87 43.24 34.44
N ARG A 635 -3.75 43.99 34.63
CA ARG A 635 -3.11 44.77 33.56
C ARG A 635 -2.54 43.90 32.44
N ASN A 636 -1.88 42.82 32.80
CA ASN A 636 -1.34 41.83 31.82
C ASN A 636 -2.46 41.11 31.05
N ARG A 637 -3.60 40.80 31.69
CA ARG A 637 -4.79 40.23 31.03
C ARG A 637 -5.46 41.20 30.09
N GLU A 638 -5.59 42.46 30.48
CA GLU A 638 -6.18 43.49 29.62
C GLU A 638 -5.28 43.72 28.37
N GLU A 639 -3.96 43.82 28.56
CA GLU A 639 -3.01 43.96 27.45
C GLU A 639 -2.98 42.72 26.51
N TYR A 640 -3.10 41.53 27.04
CA TYR A 640 -3.18 40.29 26.23
C TYR A 640 -4.48 40.21 25.40
N LEU A 641 -5.61 40.57 26.03
CA LEU A 641 -6.92 40.62 25.33
C LEU A 641 -6.94 41.72 24.26
N ASP A 642 -6.40 42.88 24.51
CA ASP A 642 -6.29 43.97 23.54
C ASP A 642 -5.38 43.63 22.36
N LYS A 643 -4.24 42.97 22.60
CA LYS A 643 -3.38 42.48 21.52
C LYS A 643 -4.07 41.45 20.65
N LYS A 644 -4.84 40.52 21.25
CA LYS A 644 -5.57 39.50 20.52
C LYS A 644 -6.76 40.05 19.76
N LEU A 645 -7.49 41.01 20.31
CA LEU A 645 -8.57 41.72 19.65
C LEU A 645 -8.08 42.59 18.47
N LYS A 646 -6.96 43.30 18.62
CA LYS A 646 -6.33 44.03 17.52
C LYS A 646 -5.86 43.11 16.41
N ALA A 647 -5.24 41.98 16.71
CA ALA A 647 -4.82 40.99 15.73
C ALA A 647 -6.01 40.38 14.95
N LEU A 648 -7.14 40.17 15.61
CA LEU A 648 -8.39 39.70 14.99
C LEU A 648 -9.04 40.76 14.11
N GLN A 649 -9.00 42.02 14.52
CA GLN A 649 -9.51 43.16 13.73
C GLN A 649 -8.66 43.42 12.49
N GLU A 650 -7.32 43.42 12.61
CA GLU A 650 -6.40 43.52 11.48
C GLU A 650 -6.55 42.38 10.47
N ARG A 651 -6.78 41.16 10.96
CA ARG A 651 -7.03 39.99 10.11
C ARG A 651 -8.35 40.13 9.35
N LYS A 652 -9.42 40.62 9.99
CA LYS A 652 -10.72 40.94 9.35
C LYS A 652 -10.60 42.05 8.31
N GLU A 653 -9.83 43.09 8.58
CA GLU A 653 -9.63 44.19 7.64
C GLU A 653 -8.79 43.75 6.43
N ARG A 654 -7.75 42.95 6.62
CA ARG A 654 -6.97 42.34 5.51
C ARG A 654 -7.83 41.42 4.66
N GLU A 655 -8.73 40.66 5.25
CA GLU A 655 -9.65 39.75 4.53
C GLU A 655 -10.73 40.57 3.78
N LYS A 656 -11.23 41.63 4.37
CA LYS A 656 -12.19 42.55 3.76
C LYS A 656 -11.58 43.32 2.57
N ALA A 657 -10.34 43.77 2.71
CA ALA A 657 -9.56 44.40 1.65
C ALA A 657 -9.24 43.45 0.50
N ARG A 658 -8.98 42.17 0.83
CA ARG A 658 -8.77 41.12 -0.18
C ARG A 658 -10.04 40.73 -0.93
N ARG A 659 -11.21 40.76 -0.28
CA ARG A 659 -12.52 40.56 -0.92
C ARG A 659 -12.91 41.73 -1.80
N ALA A 660 -12.71 42.97 -1.33
CA ALA A 660 -12.96 44.18 -2.13
C ALA A 660 -12.11 44.24 -3.40
N ARG A 661 -10.83 43.81 -3.32
CA ARG A 661 -9.96 43.67 -4.49
C ARG A 661 -10.34 42.52 -5.44
N ARG A 662 -11.03 41.51 -4.94
CA ARG A 662 -11.55 40.39 -5.76
C ARG A 662 -12.87 40.77 -6.44
N GLY A 663 -13.80 41.43 -5.73
CA GLY A 663 -15.08 41.90 -6.29
C GLY A 663 -14.91 43.00 -7.35
N ALA A 664 -13.96 43.91 -7.16
CA ALA A 664 -13.62 44.95 -8.14
C ALA A 664 -12.95 44.43 -9.45
N ARG A 665 -12.59 43.12 -9.46
CA ARG A 665 -11.98 42.48 -10.64
C ARG A 665 -13.00 41.68 -11.47
N GLU A 666 -14.22 41.45 -10.93
CA GLU A 666 -15.31 40.72 -11.58
C GLU A 666 -16.36 41.63 -12.24
N GLU A 667 -16.30 42.97 -12.04
CA GLU A 667 -17.25 43.94 -12.57
C GLU A 667 -16.69 44.94 -13.60
N ALA A 668 -15.55 44.65 -14.27
CA ALA A 668 -15.06 45.50 -15.36
C ALA A 668 -15.53 44.95 -16.72
N PRO A 669 -16.25 45.77 -17.53
CA PRO A 669 -16.72 45.34 -18.84
C PRO A 669 -15.57 45.21 -19.83
N SER A 670 -15.63 44.19 -20.69
CA SER A 670 -14.75 43.91 -21.78
C SER A 670 -14.67 45.04 -22.81
N GLY A 671 -13.59 45.82 -22.72
CA GLY A 671 -13.16 46.74 -23.78
C GLY A 671 -11.89 46.19 -24.46
N GLY A 672 -12.06 45.48 -25.54
CA GLY A 672 -11.02 44.63 -26.16
C GLY A 672 -10.06 45.29 -27.12
N GLU A 673 -10.05 46.61 -27.36
CA GLU A 673 -9.15 47.26 -28.34
C GLU A 673 -7.98 48.05 -27.70
N ASP A 674 -8.17 48.63 -26.54
CA ASP A 674 -7.12 49.40 -25.83
C ASP A 674 -6.04 48.57 -25.11
N GLU A 675 -6.34 47.29 -24.75
CA GLU A 675 -5.37 46.41 -24.08
C GLU A 675 -4.39 45.78 -25.06
N ALA A 676 -4.80 45.54 -26.30
CA ALA A 676 -3.92 44.96 -27.33
C ALA A 676 -2.81 45.94 -27.75
N GLU A 677 -3.14 47.25 -27.88
CA GLU A 677 -2.15 48.30 -28.18
C GLU A 677 -1.15 48.54 -27.03
N LYS A 678 -1.63 48.53 -25.78
CA LYS A 678 -0.76 48.65 -24.59
C LYS A 678 0.15 47.46 -24.41
N MET A 679 -0.31 46.23 -24.74
CA MET A 679 0.50 45.03 -24.71
C MET A 679 1.51 44.98 -25.85
N ALA A 680 1.19 45.46 -27.05
CA ALA A 680 2.14 45.55 -28.16
C ALA A 680 3.26 46.58 -27.85
N ALA A 681 2.94 47.72 -27.26
CA ALA A 681 3.90 48.70 -26.79
C ALA A 681 4.80 48.20 -25.66
N PHE A 682 4.27 47.40 -24.75
CA PHE A 682 5.02 46.74 -23.66
C PHE A 682 6.02 45.71 -24.18
N ARG A 683 5.64 44.92 -25.19
CA ARG A 683 6.51 43.90 -25.79
C ARG A 683 7.62 44.45 -26.66
N SER A 684 7.40 45.63 -27.27
CA SER A 684 8.38 46.32 -28.15
C SER A 684 9.37 47.25 -27.44
N ALA A 685 9.20 47.47 -26.12
CA ALA A 685 10.10 48.36 -25.36
C ALA A 685 11.49 47.74 -25.17
N PRO A 686 12.59 48.51 -25.09
CA PRO A 686 13.96 48.00 -24.94
C PRO A 686 14.12 47.19 -23.66
N LEU A 687 14.78 46.01 -23.75
CA LEU A 687 14.99 45.09 -22.64
C LEU A 687 15.99 45.66 -21.63
N LYS A 688 15.71 45.45 -20.32
CA LYS A 688 16.59 45.81 -19.19
C LYS A 688 17.00 44.56 -18.39
N VAL A 689 18.12 44.64 -17.70
CA VAL A 689 18.61 43.58 -16.81
C VAL A 689 17.57 43.36 -15.70
N GLY A 690 17.24 42.09 -15.40
CA GLY A 690 16.24 41.68 -14.45
C GLY A 690 14.84 41.49 -15.04
N GLU A 691 14.62 41.80 -16.32
CA GLU A 691 13.32 41.60 -16.96
C GLU A 691 13.09 40.15 -17.37
N LYS A 692 11.82 39.77 -17.41
CA LYS A 692 11.36 38.42 -17.74
C LYS A 692 11.10 38.31 -19.25
N VAL A 693 11.70 37.30 -19.89
CA VAL A 693 11.61 37.11 -21.33
C VAL A 693 11.29 35.66 -21.70
N ARG A 694 10.69 35.47 -22.85
CA ARG A 694 10.44 34.17 -23.47
C ARG A 694 11.31 34.06 -24.74
N VAL A 695 11.92 32.92 -24.96
CA VAL A 695 12.63 32.55 -26.17
C VAL A 695 11.63 32.12 -27.23
N LYS A 696 11.57 32.76 -28.38
CA LYS A 696 10.59 32.49 -29.45
C LYS A 696 10.73 31.07 -30.00
N ASP A 697 11.96 30.59 -30.12
CA ASP A 697 12.27 29.23 -30.56
C ASP A 697 12.33 28.30 -29.35
N GLY A 698 11.18 27.66 -28.98
CA GLY A 698 11.12 26.68 -27.89
C GLY A 698 10.30 27.08 -26.67
N GLY A 699 9.75 28.32 -26.60
CA GLY A 699 8.78 28.73 -25.57
C GLY A 699 9.32 28.87 -24.14
N MET A 700 10.62 28.61 -23.94
CA MET A 700 11.25 28.68 -22.60
C MET A 700 11.31 30.09 -22.07
N VAL A 701 11.09 30.27 -20.78
CA VAL A 701 11.11 31.57 -20.10
C VAL A 701 12.34 31.70 -19.21
N GLY A 702 12.93 32.91 -19.18
CA GLY A 702 14.12 33.20 -18.40
C GLY A 702 14.17 34.65 -17.93
N GLU A 703 15.24 34.98 -17.23
CA GLU A 703 15.52 36.33 -16.74
C GLU A 703 16.77 36.91 -17.42
N VAL A 704 16.70 38.16 -17.83
CA VAL A 704 17.78 38.84 -18.48
C VAL A 704 18.90 39.19 -17.50
N SER A 705 20.09 38.63 -17.70
CA SER A 705 21.26 38.92 -16.87
C SER A 705 22.19 39.99 -17.45
N LYS A 706 22.26 40.12 -18.79
CA LYS A 706 23.09 41.12 -19.46
C LYS A 706 22.50 41.49 -20.83
N VAL A 707 22.47 42.76 -21.14
CA VAL A 707 22.02 43.31 -22.45
C VAL A 707 23.21 43.93 -23.15
N SER A 708 23.37 43.64 -24.46
CA SER A 708 24.36 44.23 -25.36
C SER A 708 23.65 44.68 -26.63
N ASN A 709 24.26 45.60 -27.40
CA ASN A 709 23.64 46.20 -28.60
C ASN A 709 23.14 45.23 -29.69
N LYS A 710 23.59 43.97 -29.68
CA LYS A 710 23.18 42.94 -30.66
C LYS A 710 22.71 41.61 -30.04
N ALA A 711 22.83 41.43 -28.71
CA ALA A 711 22.49 40.18 -28.05
C ALA A 711 22.13 40.40 -26.59
N VAL A 712 21.31 39.49 -26.06
CA VAL A 712 20.90 39.43 -24.66
C VAL A 712 21.33 38.11 -24.06
N THR A 713 21.83 38.13 -22.83
CA THR A 713 22.12 36.92 -22.05
C THR A 713 20.95 36.64 -21.10
N VAL A 714 20.31 35.50 -21.29
CA VAL A 714 19.14 35.07 -20.53
C VAL A 714 19.52 33.89 -19.65
N ILE A 715 19.14 33.91 -18.40
CA ILE A 715 19.25 32.79 -17.45
C ILE A 715 17.94 32.00 -17.47
N ILE A 716 18.01 30.74 -17.89
CA ILE A 716 16.90 29.81 -17.96
C ILE A 716 17.21 28.64 -16.99
N GLY A 717 16.60 28.64 -15.82
CA GLY A 717 16.96 27.68 -14.77
C GLY A 717 18.41 27.88 -14.31
N ASN A 718 19.26 26.87 -14.48
CA ASN A 718 20.70 26.93 -14.15
C ASN A 718 21.61 27.19 -15.34
N LEU A 719 21.05 27.44 -16.51
CA LEU A 719 21.81 27.68 -17.77
C LEU A 719 21.77 29.16 -18.16
N SER A 720 22.94 29.71 -18.49
CA SER A 720 23.08 31.05 -19.03
C SER A 720 23.33 30.95 -20.52
N THR A 721 22.40 31.49 -21.33
CA THR A 721 22.49 31.42 -22.81
C THR A 721 22.47 32.80 -23.41
N LYS A 722 23.39 33.05 -24.41
CA LYS A 722 23.45 34.29 -25.14
C LYS A 722 22.67 34.18 -26.46
N LEU A 723 21.63 35.01 -26.60
CA LEU A 723 20.68 34.97 -27.70
C LEU A 723 20.64 36.34 -28.41
N PRO A 724 20.38 36.39 -29.74
CA PRO A 724 20.07 37.63 -30.45
C PRO A 724 18.78 38.28 -29.92
N LEU A 725 18.70 39.61 -29.97
CA LEU A 725 17.55 40.37 -29.43
C LEU A 725 16.22 40.06 -30.13
N ASP A 726 16.25 39.69 -31.41
CA ASP A 726 15.08 39.36 -32.24
C ASP A 726 14.43 37.99 -31.84
N ARG A 727 15.20 37.12 -31.17
CA ARG A 727 14.73 35.77 -30.69
C ARG A 727 14.16 35.77 -29.30
N VAL A 728 14.07 36.91 -28.63
CA VAL A 728 13.50 37.01 -27.28
C VAL A 728 12.35 38.01 -27.28
N GLU A 729 11.32 37.68 -26.52
CA GLU A 729 10.12 38.51 -26.32
C GLU A 729 9.92 38.79 -24.84
N ARG A 730 9.60 40.04 -24.50
CA ARG A 730 9.29 40.45 -23.14
C ARG A 730 7.94 39.82 -22.70
N VAL A 731 7.90 39.23 -21.50
CA VAL A 731 6.68 38.65 -20.92
C VAL A 731 6.35 39.31 -19.59
N THR A 732 5.07 39.33 -19.26
CA THR A 732 4.61 39.84 -17.97
C THR A 732 4.98 38.86 -16.84
N SER A 733 5.08 39.39 -15.61
CA SER A 733 5.38 38.55 -14.43
C SER A 733 4.34 37.45 -14.19
N ASN A 734 3.12 37.61 -14.70
CA ASN A 734 2.05 36.60 -14.62
C ASN A 734 2.27 35.53 -15.69
N GLU A 735 2.60 35.88 -16.93
CA GLU A 735 2.95 34.95 -18.00
C GLU A 735 4.21 34.14 -17.64
N TYR A 736 5.22 34.79 -17.06
CA TYR A 736 6.42 34.13 -16.56
C TYR A 736 6.10 33.08 -15.47
N ARG A 737 5.28 33.47 -14.47
CA ARG A 737 4.87 32.56 -13.40
C ARG A 737 3.98 31.39 -13.89
N ALA A 738 3.14 31.63 -14.88
CA ALA A 738 2.35 30.60 -15.52
C ALA A 738 3.26 29.59 -16.25
N ALA A 739 4.18 30.09 -17.09
CA ALA A 739 5.11 29.24 -17.82
C ALA A 739 6.11 28.48 -16.91
N VAL A 740 6.55 29.09 -15.79
CA VAL A 740 7.36 28.38 -14.77
C VAL A 740 6.55 27.33 -14.00
N ARG A 741 5.21 27.48 -13.92
CA ARG A 741 4.31 26.43 -13.35
C ARG A 741 4.00 25.31 -14.34
N GLU A 742 4.00 25.60 -15.64
CA GLU A 742 3.79 24.64 -16.72
C GLU A 742 5.07 23.86 -17.10
N THR A 743 6.25 24.43 -16.88
CA THR A 743 7.49 23.64 -16.92
C THR A 743 7.51 22.74 -15.69
N PRO A 744 7.46 21.41 -15.86
CA PRO A 744 7.68 20.52 -14.73
C PRO A 744 9.06 20.85 -14.17
N LYS A 745 9.13 21.35 -12.93
CA LYS A 745 10.36 21.29 -12.17
C LYS A 745 10.82 19.84 -12.28
N PRO A 746 12.10 19.56 -12.56
CA PRO A 746 12.61 18.24 -12.28
C PRO A 746 12.32 18.03 -10.80
N ARG A 747 11.26 17.28 -10.51
CA ARG A 747 11.09 16.65 -9.24
C ARG A 747 12.35 15.81 -9.11
N GLN A 748 13.15 16.10 -8.12
CA GLN A 748 13.90 15.05 -7.48
C GLN A 748 12.80 14.08 -6.98
N VAL A 749 12.50 13.13 -7.82
CA VAL A 749 11.76 11.96 -7.47
C VAL A 749 12.75 11.21 -6.58
N TYR A 750 12.68 11.44 -5.28
CA TYR A 750 13.06 10.44 -4.33
C TYR A 750 12.03 9.34 -4.52
N ASP A 751 12.37 8.46 -5.47
CA ASP A 751 11.61 7.29 -5.76
C ASP A 751 11.69 6.41 -4.51
N ALA A 752 10.55 6.19 -3.85
CA ALA A 752 10.46 5.23 -2.76
C ALA A 752 11.02 3.85 -3.19
N GLY A 753 10.94 3.53 -4.48
CA GLY A 753 11.58 2.37 -5.10
C GLY A 753 13.11 2.38 -5.04
N ILE A 754 13.77 3.54 -5.08
CA ILE A 754 15.25 3.63 -4.96
C ILE A 754 15.69 3.38 -3.52
N ALA A 755 14.95 3.89 -2.54
CA ALA A 755 15.24 3.63 -1.13
C ALA A 755 15.06 2.14 -0.77
N GLU A 756 14.03 1.50 -1.29
CA GLU A 756 13.75 0.08 -1.11
C GLU A 756 14.76 -0.80 -1.87
N ARG A 757 15.13 -0.43 -3.09
CA ARG A 757 16.21 -1.09 -3.85
C ARG A 757 17.56 -0.92 -3.18
N LYS A 758 17.86 0.27 -2.63
CA LYS A 758 19.09 0.53 -1.88
C LYS A 758 19.17 -0.28 -0.59
N ALA A 759 18.04 -0.47 0.11
CA ALA A 759 17.96 -1.31 1.30
C ALA A 759 18.10 -2.81 1.00
N ASN A 760 17.67 -3.27 -0.17
CA ASN A 760 17.69 -4.66 -0.59
C ASN A 760 18.87 -5.00 -1.54
N PHE A 761 19.66 -4.03 -1.95
CA PHE A 761 20.79 -4.24 -2.84
C PHE A 761 21.92 -4.99 -2.11
N ARG A 762 22.27 -6.16 -2.62
CA ARG A 762 23.38 -6.96 -2.09
C ARG A 762 24.67 -6.55 -2.77
N LEU A 763 25.70 -6.28 -2.01
CA LEU A 763 27.05 -5.91 -2.52
C LEU A 763 27.78 -7.09 -3.19
N GLU A 764 27.16 -8.25 -3.25
CA GLU A 764 27.71 -9.48 -3.79
C GLU A 764 26.68 -10.20 -4.67
N LEU A 765 27.05 -10.51 -5.92
CA LEU A 765 26.26 -11.28 -6.88
C LEU A 765 26.93 -12.65 -7.12
N ASP A 766 26.18 -13.73 -6.94
CA ASP A 766 26.66 -15.09 -7.19
C ASP A 766 26.13 -15.62 -8.54
N VAL A 767 27.05 -15.81 -9.49
CA VAL A 767 26.77 -16.35 -10.84
C VAL A 767 27.45 -17.71 -11.08
N ARG A 768 27.84 -18.40 -10.03
CA ARG A 768 28.47 -19.73 -10.13
C ARG A 768 27.47 -20.74 -10.69
N GLY A 769 27.93 -21.58 -11.62
CA GLY A 769 27.09 -22.60 -12.25
C GLY A 769 26.20 -22.10 -13.38
N MET A 770 26.16 -20.81 -13.67
CA MET A 770 25.38 -20.25 -14.79
C MET A 770 26.15 -20.38 -16.11
N ARG A 771 25.41 -20.41 -17.23
CA ARG A 771 25.99 -20.30 -18.57
C ARG A 771 26.47 -18.86 -18.81
N VAL A 772 27.51 -18.68 -19.61
CA VAL A 772 28.13 -17.36 -19.85
C VAL A 772 27.11 -16.30 -20.25
N ASN A 773 26.18 -16.59 -21.16
CA ASN A 773 25.19 -15.64 -21.64
C ASN A 773 24.20 -15.22 -20.52
N GLU A 774 23.75 -16.17 -19.70
CA GLU A 774 22.84 -15.93 -18.58
C GLU A 774 23.53 -15.11 -17.46
N ALA A 775 24.79 -15.45 -17.18
CA ALA A 775 25.59 -14.74 -16.18
C ALA A 775 25.86 -13.28 -16.59
N ILE A 776 26.21 -13.03 -17.86
CA ILE A 776 26.45 -11.68 -18.36
C ILE A 776 25.16 -10.85 -18.31
N GLU A 777 24.00 -11.38 -18.66
CA GLU A 777 22.73 -10.64 -18.57
C GLU A 777 22.39 -10.22 -17.13
N GLN A 778 22.65 -11.09 -16.15
CA GLN A 778 22.48 -10.74 -14.74
C GLN A 778 23.52 -9.71 -14.26
N VAL A 779 24.77 -9.85 -14.68
CA VAL A 779 25.84 -8.90 -14.35
C VAL A 779 25.55 -7.52 -14.93
N MET A 780 25.01 -7.44 -16.16
CA MET A 780 24.59 -6.18 -16.77
C MET A 780 23.58 -5.44 -15.90
N ARG A 781 22.50 -6.11 -15.53
CA ARG A 781 21.44 -5.52 -14.67
C ARG A 781 21.97 -5.12 -13.29
N TYR A 782 22.85 -5.94 -12.72
CA TYR A 782 23.43 -5.70 -11.41
C TYR A 782 24.38 -4.50 -11.40
N ILE A 783 25.20 -4.32 -12.44
CA ILE A 783 26.08 -3.15 -12.61
C ILE A 783 25.24 -1.87 -12.82
N ASP A 784 24.18 -1.93 -13.65
CA ASP A 784 23.28 -0.80 -13.88
C ASP A 784 22.58 -0.38 -12.56
N ASP A 785 22.12 -1.35 -11.77
CA ASP A 785 21.54 -1.10 -10.44
C ASP A 785 22.59 -0.51 -9.48
N ALA A 786 23.82 -1.00 -9.47
CA ALA A 786 24.90 -0.48 -8.62
C ALA A 786 25.25 0.98 -8.94
N ILE A 787 25.33 1.33 -10.22
CA ILE A 787 25.57 2.71 -10.69
C ILE A 787 24.39 3.61 -10.32
N MET A 788 23.15 3.13 -10.51
CA MET A 788 21.95 3.91 -10.20
C MET A 788 21.80 4.19 -8.69
N LEU A 789 22.31 3.28 -7.84
CA LEU A 789 22.25 3.36 -6.37
C LEU A 789 23.47 4.04 -5.75
N ASP A 790 24.40 4.51 -6.58
CA ASP A 790 25.66 5.19 -6.16
C ASP A 790 26.47 4.32 -5.18
N VAL A 791 26.76 3.08 -5.60
CA VAL A 791 27.51 2.09 -4.82
C VAL A 791 28.97 2.12 -5.26
N ASP A 792 29.90 2.34 -4.33
CA ASP A 792 31.34 2.49 -4.63
C ASP A 792 32.01 1.19 -5.12
N THR A 793 31.57 0.03 -4.61
CA THR A 793 32.24 -1.25 -4.90
C THR A 793 31.27 -2.42 -4.81
N VAL A 794 31.33 -3.34 -5.80
CA VAL A 794 30.56 -4.60 -5.78
C VAL A 794 31.44 -5.81 -6.08
N ARG A 795 30.98 -6.99 -5.71
CA ARG A 795 31.69 -8.27 -5.88
C ARG A 795 30.84 -9.24 -6.69
N ILE A 796 31.45 -9.93 -7.65
CA ILE A 796 30.79 -10.94 -8.48
C ILE A 796 31.53 -12.28 -8.30
N LEU A 797 30.83 -13.27 -7.78
CA LEU A 797 31.31 -14.61 -7.55
C LEU A 797 31.02 -15.47 -8.78
N HIS A 798 32.04 -15.81 -9.53
CA HIS A 798 31.91 -16.67 -10.73
C HIS A 798 32.66 -18.03 -10.62
N GLY A 799 33.42 -18.21 -9.53
CA GLY A 799 34.17 -19.43 -9.29
C GLY A 799 35.47 -19.50 -10.07
N LYS A 800 36.29 -20.53 -9.75
CA LYS A 800 37.62 -20.70 -10.34
C LYS A 800 37.66 -21.56 -11.61
N GLY A 801 36.54 -22.09 -12.12
CA GLY A 801 36.38 -23.00 -13.25
C GLY A 801 37.37 -22.82 -14.43
N THR A 802 36.91 -22.84 -15.68
CA THR A 802 37.76 -22.63 -16.86
C THR A 802 38.24 -21.19 -17.07
N GLY A 803 37.74 -20.24 -16.26
CA GLY A 803 38.04 -18.81 -16.39
C GLY A 803 37.15 -18.04 -17.38
N ALA A 804 36.30 -18.72 -18.17
CA ALA A 804 35.50 -18.08 -19.22
C ALA A 804 34.55 -17.02 -18.65
N LEU A 805 33.86 -17.29 -17.54
CA LEU A 805 32.99 -16.30 -16.86
C LEU A 805 33.80 -15.10 -16.36
N ARG A 806 34.95 -15.32 -15.76
CA ARG A 806 35.84 -14.26 -15.28
C ARG A 806 36.25 -13.30 -16.40
N GLU A 807 36.75 -13.86 -17.52
CA GLU A 807 37.20 -13.05 -18.66
C GLU A 807 36.08 -12.21 -19.29
N GLU A 808 34.91 -12.79 -19.53
CA GLU A 808 33.78 -12.08 -20.12
C GLU A 808 33.18 -11.05 -19.14
N ILE A 809 33.11 -11.33 -17.84
CA ILE A 809 32.65 -10.36 -16.83
C ILE A 809 33.59 -9.16 -16.75
N GLN A 810 34.90 -9.40 -16.66
CA GLN A 810 35.87 -8.31 -16.60
C GLN A 810 35.93 -7.50 -17.89
N LYS A 811 35.82 -8.17 -19.05
CA LYS A 811 35.74 -7.53 -20.35
C LYS A 811 34.50 -6.63 -20.47
N TYR A 812 33.33 -7.13 -20.09
CA TYR A 812 32.12 -6.34 -20.09
C TYR A 812 32.22 -5.16 -19.12
N ALA A 813 32.59 -5.40 -17.86
CA ALA A 813 32.68 -4.35 -16.85
C ALA A 813 33.58 -3.19 -17.26
N ARG A 814 34.68 -3.44 -17.97
CA ARG A 814 35.57 -2.38 -18.50
C ARG A 814 34.95 -1.54 -19.63
N THR A 815 33.87 -1.99 -20.27
CA THR A 815 33.15 -1.25 -21.31
C THR A 815 32.06 -0.33 -20.76
N VAL A 816 31.69 -0.49 -19.47
CA VAL A 816 30.59 0.27 -18.85
C VAL A 816 31.07 1.65 -18.36
N PRO A 817 30.47 2.75 -18.82
CA PRO A 817 30.78 4.08 -18.29
C PRO A 817 30.45 4.16 -16.79
N GLY A 818 31.40 4.67 -15.97
CA GLY A 818 31.28 4.73 -14.51
C GLY A 818 32.02 3.62 -13.77
N VAL A 819 32.56 2.61 -14.46
CA VAL A 819 33.44 1.61 -13.85
C VAL A 819 34.91 2.10 -13.92
N VAL A 820 35.54 2.26 -12.76
CA VAL A 820 36.94 2.68 -12.62
C VAL A 820 37.86 1.50 -12.72
N SER A 821 37.52 0.36 -12.12
CA SER A 821 38.35 -0.86 -12.19
C SER A 821 37.50 -2.13 -12.06
N ALA A 822 37.90 -3.17 -12.76
CA ALA A 822 37.42 -4.52 -12.63
C ALA A 822 38.61 -5.48 -12.56
N ALA A 823 38.86 -6.07 -11.37
CA ALA A 823 40.02 -6.92 -11.07
C ALA A 823 39.65 -8.10 -10.18
N ASP A 824 40.53 -9.07 -10.09
CA ASP A 824 40.39 -10.21 -9.17
C ASP A 824 40.43 -9.73 -7.70
N GLU A 825 39.75 -10.41 -6.84
CA GLU A 825 39.76 -10.20 -5.41
C GLU A 825 41.10 -10.69 -4.81
N HIS A 826 41.41 -10.20 -3.62
CA HIS A 826 42.60 -10.67 -2.89
C HIS A 826 42.53 -12.19 -2.61
N ILE A 827 43.68 -12.89 -2.65
CA ILE A 827 43.77 -14.36 -2.54
C ILE A 827 43.06 -14.89 -1.29
N GLN A 828 43.10 -14.14 -0.18
CA GLN A 828 42.45 -14.51 1.09
C GLN A 828 40.91 -14.40 1.06
N PHE A 829 40.34 -13.69 0.11
CA PHE A 829 38.88 -13.41 0.02
C PHE A 829 38.22 -13.99 -1.24
N GLY A 830 38.87 -14.91 -1.93
CA GLY A 830 38.35 -15.63 -3.09
C GLY A 830 39.27 -15.65 -4.32
N GLY A 831 40.20 -14.72 -4.43
CA GLY A 831 41.19 -14.65 -5.53
C GLY A 831 40.54 -14.60 -6.91
N SER A 832 41.09 -15.39 -7.85
CA SER A 832 40.61 -15.47 -9.24
C SER A 832 39.20 -16.06 -9.41
N GLY A 833 38.49 -16.40 -8.34
CA GLY A 833 37.09 -16.85 -8.37
C GLY A 833 36.07 -15.74 -8.15
N VAL A 834 36.52 -14.51 -7.84
CA VAL A 834 35.71 -13.35 -7.55
C VAL A 834 36.27 -12.13 -8.30
N THR A 835 35.42 -11.41 -9.00
CA THR A 835 35.75 -10.10 -9.63
C THR A 835 35.21 -8.99 -8.78
N VAL A 836 36.06 -8.03 -8.42
CA VAL A 836 35.69 -6.78 -7.73
C VAL A 836 35.59 -5.66 -8.75
N ILE A 837 34.46 -4.97 -8.77
CA ILE A 837 34.21 -3.83 -9.63
C ILE A 837 34.11 -2.59 -8.75
N LYS A 838 34.88 -1.55 -9.06
CA LYS A 838 34.85 -0.25 -8.42
C LYS A 838 34.27 0.78 -9.37
N PHE A 839 33.33 1.57 -8.87
CA PHE A 839 32.70 2.67 -9.58
C PHE A 839 33.32 4.01 -9.12
N GLY A 840 33.20 5.05 -9.97
CA GLY A 840 33.79 6.34 -9.68
C GLY A 840 32.86 7.50 -10.09
#